data_bc2148071184263051ec435a0ed28238
#
_entry.id   bc2148071184263051ec435a0ed28238
#
_cell.length_a   1.000
_cell.length_b   1.000
_cell.length_c   1.000
_cell.angle_alpha   90.00
_cell.angle_beta   90.00
_cell.angle_gamma   90.00
#
_symmetry.space_group_name_H-M   'P 1'
#
loop_
_entity.id
_entity.type
_entity.pdbx_description
1 polymer ?
#
loop_
_entity_poly.entity_id
_entity_poly.type
_entity_poly.pdbx_seq_one_letter_code
_entity_poly.pdbx_strand_id
1 'polypeptide(L)'
;MSVNGTCEPVNIRRCSCTSEGFSPKKSITSPLSISGRRTSKVLDEAHLPKQLLVQHHHEDGAFLRNISATELVLEVQETANAQQLGAPSALPESRVLVLYTGGTIGMKSSDGVYCPVPGYLPEVLRDIPPLNDRRYVEENYSNMAVRPYSLPPVRHMKKRVVYWIVEYEPLLDSCDMTFDDWIRIATDIKKAYHKYDGFVVLHGTDTLAYTASALSFMMENLGKPVIVTGSQIPVAEVRSDGMENLIGALITAGNFDIPEVCVYFNNKLMRGNRTVKLDNSALEAFDSPNMHPIAQMAINIKVHYDSIFRSDMVAAFTVHENLCRDVGMLRIFPSMTIESVRAFLQPPTRGVILQTFGSGNMPTRRQDIILALKEAINRGVMVVNCSQCLKGQVDVNYATGKILYDIGVIPGSDMTSEAAMAKLCYVLGKDEWDLPMKRSMLQANLRGEMTVATKGAMRELDIIPHLAKCLRVSSSQEVQLLRDIILPPMFCNAAKTNDVETMKALKSSGVNFVATDYNLRTALHVAASNGNLESVKYLLSIGTNVHTKDMFGYNALVCAVKAKAMDCIVAIREAGGFIDATAQKIGVELCLAVYQNDMDLLKCNHAAGIHMGEKDYDNRTALHVAVSLNKPEIVAYLLQCGLDPNEKDDFGMTPIGEAKRRNLKDLETLMMTYKPVELQNGEVFHMD
;
A
#
# COMPACT_ATOMS: atom_id res chain seq x y z
N MET A 1 -45.97 44.74 -27.03
CA MET A 1 -45.86 45.93 -26.21
C MET A 1 -44.41 46.04 -25.81
N SER A 2 -43.80 47.06 -26.41
CA SER A 2 -42.41 47.49 -26.25
C SER A 2 -42.20 48.29 -24.97
N VAL A 3 -41.11 48.06 -24.22
CA VAL A 3 -40.51 49.16 -23.44
C VAL A 3 -38.97 48.95 -23.45
N ASN A 4 -38.31 49.92 -24.06
CA ASN A 4 -36.90 50.16 -24.06
C ASN A 4 -36.42 50.70 -22.68
N GLY A 5 -35.28 50.28 -22.23
CA GLY A 5 -34.58 50.86 -21.09
C GLY A 5 -33.06 50.85 -21.34
N THR A 6 -32.56 51.97 -21.79
CA THR A 6 -31.14 52.32 -21.96
C THR A 6 -30.44 52.54 -20.62
N CYS A 7 -29.29 51.93 -20.38
CA CYS A 7 -28.37 52.30 -19.31
C CYS A 7 -27.03 52.80 -19.88
N GLU A 8 -26.69 54.01 -19.47
CA GLU A 8 -25.43 54.75 -19.78
C GLU A 8 -24.24 54.17 -19.04
N PRO A 9 -23.01 54.39 -19.53
CA PRO A 9 -21.79 53.84 -18.94
C PRO A 9 -21.20 54.74 -17.84
N VAL A 10 -20.77 54.11 -16.75
CA VAL A 10 -20.07 54.75 -15.63
C VAL A 10 -18.58 54.94 -15.94
N ASN A 11 -18.13 56.18 -15.82
CA ASN A 11 -16.76 56.66 -15.98
C ASN A 11 -15.78 56.08 -14.92
N ILE A 12 -14.71 55.45 -15.37
CA ILE A 12 -13.56 55.13 -14.53
C ILE A 12 -12.52 56.24 -14.63
N ARG A 13 -12.29 56.95 -13.54
CA ARG A 13 -11.19 57.92 -13.39
C ARG A 13 -9.86 57.19 -13.31
N ARG A 14 -8.94 57.58 -14.20
CA ARG A 14 -7.50 57.31 -14.12
C ARG A 14 -6.87 58.18 -13.05
N CYS A 15 -6.15 57.61 -12.10
CA CYS A 15 -5.14 58.34 -11.30
C CYS A 15 -3.77 58.08 -11.91
N SER A 16 -3.16 59.15 -12.36
CA SER A 16 -1.76 59.24 -12.76
C SER A 16 -0.90 59.48 -11.52
N CYS A 17 0.14 58.71 -11.30
CA CYS A 17 1.28 59.14 -10.48
C CYS A 17 2.56 58.86 -11.23
N THR A 18 3.37 59.88 -11.23
CA THR A 18 4.55 60.19 -11.98
C THR A 18 5.77 59.37 -11.59
N SER A 19 6.58 59.09 -12.59
CA SER A 19 7.92 58.54 -12.56
C SER A 19 8.93 59.47 -11.89
N GLU A 20 9.78 58.95 -11.01
CA GLU A 20 11.14 59.47 -10.82
C GLU A 20 12.13 58.32 -10.76
N GLY A 21 13.16 58.47 -11.58
CA GLY A 21 14.17 57.47 -11.84
C GLY A 21 15.36 57.60 -10.88
N PHE A 22 16.03 56.47 -10.74
CA PHE A 22 17.46 56.46 -10.40
C PHE A 22 18.17 55.36 -11.18
N SER A 23 19.23 55.78 -11.86
CA SER A 23 20.10 54.99 -12.71
C SER A 23 21.38 54.56 -11.97
N PRO A 24 22.26 53.71 -12.54
CA PRO A 24 22.96 52.65 -11.83
C PRO A 24 24.43 52.98 -11.53
N LYS A 25 25.07 52.22 -10.64
CA LYS A 25 26.55 52.16 -10.55
C LYS A 25 27.09 50.70 -10.49
N LYS A 26 27.77 50.34 -11.57
CA LYS A 26 29.08 49.70 -11.79
C LYS A 26 29.53 48.57 -10.86
N SER A 27 29.60 47.39 -11.38
CA SER A 27 30.78 46.56 -11.81
C SER A 27 31.96 46.46 -10.85
N ILE A 28 32.34 45.20 -10.48
CA ILE A 28 33.73 44.74 -10.38
C ILE A 28 33.74 43.18 -10.47
N THR A 29 34.24 42.70 -11.57
CA THR A 29 35.20 41.63 -11.92
C THR A 29 35.37 40.36 -11.08
N SER A 30 35.29 39.24 -11.82
CA SER A 30 35.83 37.89 -11.65
C SER A 30 37.36 37.82 -11.39
N PRO A 31 38.01 36.61 -11.42
CA PRO A 31 37.69 35.25 -10.97
C PRO A 31 38.86 34.65 -10.13
N LEU A 32 38.65 33.54 -9.43
CA LEU A 32 39.78 32.67 -9.04
C LEU A 32 39.35 31.18 -9.04
N SER A 33 39.99 30.47 -9.94
CA SER A 33 40.03 29.03 -10.04
C SER A 33 40.90 28.44 -8.93
N ILE A 34 40.46 27.41 -8.23
CA ILE A 34 41.34 26.47 -7.54
C ILE A 34 40.82 25.04 -7.75
N SER A 35 41.60 24.28 -8.49
CA SER A 35 41.60 22.84 -8.63
C SER A 35 41.95 22.19 -7.30
N GLY A 36 41.20 21.18 -6.90
CA GLY A 36 41.55 20.36 -5.76
C GLY A 36 40.91 18.98 -5.85
N ARG A 37 41.63 18.00 -6.40
CA ARG A 37 41.37 16.58 -6.26
C ARG A 37 41.25 16.23 -4.79
N ARG A 38 40.17 15.53 -4.39
CA ARG A 38 40.16 14.73 -3.16
C ARG A 38 39.71 13.33 -3.45
N THR A 39 40.63 12.45 -3.16
CA THR A 39 40.59 11.01 -3.10
C THR A 39 39.58 10.50 -2.10
N SER A 40 38.87 9.46 -2.52
CA SER A 40 38.04 8.58 -1.68
C SER A 40 38.87 8.00 -0.53
N LYS A 41 38.39 8.13 0.69
CA LYS A 41 38.78 7.27 1.81
C LYS A 41 37.49 6.62 2.34
N VAL A 42 37.45 5.32 2.18
CA VAL A 42 36.64 4.37 2.93
C VAL A 42 36.96 4.58 4.41
N LEU A 43 35.96 4.79 5.24
CA LEU A 43 36.08 4.73 6.68
C LEU A 43 35.22 3.60 7.21
N ASP A 44 35.91 2.69 7.89
CA ASP A 44 35.37 1.52 8.57
C ASP A 44 34.30 1.87 9.60
N GLU A 45 33.30 1.01 9.66
CA GLU A 45 32.38 0.89 10.79
C GLU A 45 33.12 0.34 12.00
N ALA A 46 33.33 1.16 13.03
CA ALA A 46 33.50 0.66 14.39
C ALA A 46 33.36 1.80 15.43
N HIS A 47 32.47 1.59 16.41
CA HIS A 47 32.39 2.24 17.71
C HIS A 47 31.67 3.61 17.78
N LEU A 48 30.36 3.57 17.99
CA LEU A 48 29.63 4.58 18.75
C LEU A 48 29.31 4.06 20.17
N PRO A 49 29.60 4.84 21.23
CA PRO A 49 29.44 4.37 22.59
C PRO A 49 27.96 4.38 23.05
N LYS A 50 27.56 3.31 23.72
CA LYS A 50 26.26 3.13 24.42
C LYS A 50 26.12 4.01 25.67
N GLN A 51 26.42 5.29 25.62
CA GLN A 51 26.29 6.17 26.79
C GLN A 51 25.75 7.56 26.44
N LEU A 52 24.50 7.62 25.92
CA LEU A 52 23.76 8.89 25.81
C LEU A 52 22.24 8.71 25.90
N LEU A 53 21.78 7.67 26.60
CA LEU A 53 20.36 7.37 26.80
C LEU A 53 19.88 7.46 28.24
N VAL A 54 20.60 8.17 29.13
CA VAL A 54 20.12 8.43 30.49
C VAL A 54 20.45 9.86 30.85
N GLN A 55 19.53 10.75 30.63
CA GLN A 55 19.21 11.96 31.41
C GLN A 55 18.43 12.96 30.55
N HIS A 56 17.11 12.83 30.54
CA HIS A 56 16.19 13.97 30.52
C HIS A 56 14.83 13.48 30.98
N HIS A 57 14.60 13.59 32.29
CA HIS A 57 13.27 13.63 32.86
C HIS A 57 12.68 15.03 32.62
N HIS A 58 11.39 15.04 32.29
CA HIS A 58 10.48 16.18 32.15
C HIS A 58 10.68 17.03 30.90
N GLU A 59 9.87 16.63 29.89
CA GLU A 59 8.95 17.52 29.19
C GLU A 59 8.10 16.65 28.26
N ASP A 60 6.77 16.70 28.42
CA ASP A 60 5.79 16.04 27.56
C ASP A 60 5.81 16.68 26.17
N GLY A 61 6.68 16.21 25.29
CA GLY A 61 6.88 16.79 23.99
C GLY A 61 8.07 16.23 23.18
N ALA A 62 8.53 15.01 23.50
CA ALA A 62 9.53 14.36 22.66
C ALA A 62 8.92 13.97 21.31
N PHE A 63 9.03 14.90 20.37
CA PHE A 63 8.64 14.72 18.98
C PHE A 63 9.54 13.70 18.30
N LEU A 64 8.90 12.88 17.45
CA LEU A 64 9.54 12.02 16.44
C LEU A 64 10.27 12.86 15.37
N ARG A 65 11.17 13.77 15.78
CA ARG A 65 12.10 14.40 14.86
C ARG A 65 13.15 13.36 14.50
N ASN A 66 13.14 12.88 13.27
CA ASN A 66 14.14 11.97 12.68
C ASN A 66 14.00 10.46 12.97
N ILE A 67 12.87 9.95 13.48
CA ILE A 67 12.67 8.50 13.48
C ILE A 67 12.28 8.06 12.06
N SER A 68 13.08 7.18 11.46
CA SER A 68 12.72 6.57 10.19
C SER A 68 11.53 5.62 10.37
N ALA A 69 10.75 5.38 9.29
CA ALA A 69 9.69 4.36 9.33
C ALA A 69 10.21 3.01 9.83
N THR A 70 11.50 2.72 9.61
CA THR A 70 12.19 1.50 10.06
C THR A 70 12.36 1.45 11.59
N GLU A 71 12.72 2.58 12.24
CA GLU A 71 12.84 2.64 13.71
C GLU A 71 11.49 2.54 14.40
N LEU A 72 10.46 3.18 13.83
CA LEU A 72 9.09 3.05 14.33
C LEU A 72 8.58 1.60 14.23
N VAL A 73 8.98 0.87 13.19
CA VAL A 73 8.66 -0.55 13.01
C VAL A 73 9.28 -1.41 14.12
N LEU A 74 10.50 -1.09 14.57
CA LEU A 74 11.18 -1.82 15.67
C LEU A 74 10.50 -1.57 17.01
N GLU A 75 10.13 -0.33 17.35
CA GLU A 75 9.45 0.00 18.61
C GLU A 75 8.06 -0.64 18.75
N VAL A 76 7.31 -0.77 17.65
CA VAL A 76 6.00 -1.46 17.65
C VAL A 76 6.14 -2.95 17.98
N GLN A 77 7.32 -3.56 17.73
CA GLN A 77 7.56 -4.96 18.10
C GLN A 77 7.60 -5.20 19.60
N GLU A 78 8.24 -4.32 20.35
CA GLU A 78 8.43 -4.50 21.80
C GLU A 78 7.12 -4.38 22.59
N THR A 79 6.17 -3.59 22.10
CA THR A 79 4.91 -3.34 22.80
C THR A 79 3.78 -4.29 22.49
N ALA A 80 3.79 -4.93 21.32
CA ALA A 80 2.84 -6.01 21.04
C ALA A 80 2.96 -7.16 22.06
N ASN A 81 4.09 -7.25 22.76
CA ASN A 81 4.34 -8.24 23.80
C ASN A 81 3.57 -7.97 25.11
N ALA A 82 3.31 -6.71 25.44
CA ALA A 82 2.69 -6.33 26.73
C ALA A 82 1.15 -6.41 26.74
N GLN A 83 0.50 -6.39 25.57
CA GLN A 83 -0.95 -6.20 25.48
C GLN A 83 -1.79 -7.47 25.39
N GLN A 84 -1.22 -8.66 25.21
CA GLN A 84 -2.01 -9.89 25.07
C GLN A 84 -2.58 -10.45 26.40
N LEU A 85 -2.36 -9.78 27.51
CA LEU A 85 -2.90 -10.15 28.84
C LEU A 85 -4.07 -9.27 29.32
N GLY A 86 -4.58 -8.38 28.48
CA GLY A 86 -5.66 -7.46 28.81
C GLY A 86 -7.07 -7.99 28.47
N ALA A 87 -8.01 -7.65 29.27
CA ALA A 87 -9.40 -8.06 29.40
C ALA A 87 -10.18 -8.41 28.12
N PRO A 88 -11.11 -9.40 28.14
CA PRO A 88 -11.80 -9.98 26.98
C PRO A 88 -12.92 -9.13 26.37
N SER A 89 -12.97 -7.81 26.59
CA SER A 89 -14.05 -6.93 26.10
C SER A 89 -13.61 -5.84 25.10
N ALA A 90 -12.33 -5.77 24.70
CA ALA A 90 -11.86 -4.78 23.75
C ALA A 90 -12.05 -5.26 22.32
N LEU A 91 -12.52 -4.37 21.42
CA LEU A 91 -12.51 -4.60 19.97
C LEU A 91 -11.08 -4.90 19.53
N PRO A 92 -10.88 -5.86 18.60
CA PRO A 92 -9.56 -6.09 18.03
C PRO A 92 -9.03 -4.79 17.36
N GLU A 93 -7.74 -4.58 17.47
CA GLU A 93 -7.09 -3.40 16.91
C GLU A 93 -6.68 -3.62 15.45
N SER A 94 -6.70 -2.54 14.69
CA SER A 94 -6.08 -2.42 13.37
C SER A 94 -5.03 -1.33 13.43
N ARG A 95 -3.80 -1.66 13.03
CA ARG A 95 -2.65 -0.77 13.06
C ARG A 95 -2.48 -0.08 11.72
N VAL A 96 -2.49 1.25 11.72
CA VAL A 96 -2.33 2.06 10.50
C VAL A 96 -1.09 2.94 10.63
N LEU A 97 -0.25 2.93 9.59
CA LEU A 97 0.86 3.85 9.47
C LEU A 97 0.45 5.06 8.64
N VAL A 98 0.64 6.25 9.18
CA VAL A 98 0.40 7.52 8.49
C VAL A 98 1.76 8.12 8.12
N LEU A 99 2.02 8.26 6.82
CA LEU A 99 3.17 8.97 6.29
C LEU A 99 2.76 10.40 5.96
N TYR A 100 3.27 11.36 6.72
CA TYR A 100 2.99 12.77 6.50
C TYR A 100 4.12 13.39 5.67
N THR A 101 3.86 13.59 4.38
CA THR A 101 4.85 14.13 3.45
C THR A 101 4.85 15.66 3.39
N GLY A 102 3.77 16.29 3.88
CA GLY A 102 3.54 17.73 3.82
C GLY A 102 2.16 18.08 3.30
N GLY A 103 2.02 19.25 2.71
CA GLY A 103 0.77 19.78 2.15
C GLY A 103 -0.09 20.53 3.17
N THR A 104 -1.15 21.15 2.66
CA THR A 104 -2.01 22.11 3.39
C THR A 104 -2.58 21.55 4.70
N ILE A 105 -2.83 20.26 4.79
CA ILE A 105 -3.45 19.63 5.96
C ILE A 105 -2.71 19.94 7.27
N GLY A 106 -1.38 20.01 7.25
CA GLY A 106 -0.56 20.28 8.42
C GLY A 106 0.10 21.65 8.41
N MET A 107 -0.30 22.57 7.52
CA MET A 107 0.23 23.94 7.49
C MET A 107 -0.35 24.77 8.62
N LYS A 108 0.44 25.74 9.06
CA LYS A 108 0.05 26.77 10.03
C LYS A 108 -0.03 28.12 9.33
N SER A 109 -1.05 28.91 9.65
CA SER A 109 -1.13 30.30 9.20
C SER A 109 -0.15 31.16 9.98
N SER A 110 0.79 31.83 9.27
CA SER A 110 1.71 32.83 9.80
C SER A 110 1.62 34.07 8.91
N ASP A 111 1.25 35.18 9.47
CA ASP A 111 1.07 36.46 8.74
C ASP A 111 0.13 36.36 7.52
N GLY A 112 -0.89 35.50 7.62
CA GLY A 112 -1.86 35.28 6.53
C GLY A 112 -1.39 34.35 5.41
N VAL A 113 -0.21 33.71 5.56
CA VAL A 113 0.33 32.72 4.64
C VAL A 113 0.40 31.36 5.32
N TYR A 114 0.01 30.31 4.62
CA TYR A 114 0.15 28.94 5.11
C TYR A 114 1.56 28.43 4.87
N CYS A 115 2.23 27.98 5.94
CA CYS A 115 3.58 27.42 5.88
C CYS A 115 3.63 26.07 6.58
N PRO A 116 4.41 25.10 6.05
CA PRO A 116 4.66 23.85 6.73
C PRO A 116 5.54 24.09 7.97
N VAL A 117 5.13 23.58 9.12
CA VAL A 117 5.89 23.70 10.36
C VAL A 117 6.14 22.29 10.90
N PRO A 118 7.41 21.85 11.01
CA PRO A 118 7.75 20.55 11.56
C PRO A 118 7.18 20.33 12.95
N GLY A 119 6.61 19.14 13.18
CA GLY A 119 6.00 18.74 14.44
C GLY A 119 4.63 19.34 14.75
N TYR A 120 4.15 20.29 13.96
CA TYR A 120 2.88 20.97 14.23
C TYR A 120 1.66 20.07 14.05
N LEU A 121 1.58 19.33 12.95
CA LEU A 121 0.44 18.43 12.70
C LEU A 121 0.29 17.36 13.80
N PRO A 122 1.32 16.62 14.19
CA PRO A 122 1.25 15.66 15.27
C PRO A 122 0.75 16.26 16.60
N GLU A 123 1.18 17.48 16.95
CA GLU A 123 0.70 18.18 18.15
C GLU A 123 -0.80 18.45 18.08
N VAL A 124 -1.25 19.09 17.01
CA VAL A 124 -2.65 19.47 16.83
C VAL A 124 -3.57 18.24 16.87
N LEU A 125 -3.15 17.12 16.26
CA LEU A 125 -3.97 15.92 16.22
C LEU A 125 -4.14 15.26 17.61
N ARG A 126 -3.20 15.45 18.55
CA ARG A 126 -3.35 14.95 19.93
C ARG A 126 -4.49 15.60 20.65
N ASP A 127 -4.82 16.85 20.31
CA ASP A 127 -5.82 17.66 20.98
C ASP A 127 -7.23 17.55 20.37
N ILE A 128 -7.36 16.88 19.22
CA ILE A 128 -8.64 16.71 18.52
C ILE A 128 -9.30 15.38 18.94
N PRO A 129 -10.36 15.39 19.78
CA PRO A 129 -10.94 14.17 20.33
C PRO A 129 -11.45 13.16 19.28
N PRO A 130 -12.03 13.55 18.12
CA PRO A 130 -12.42 12.62 17.08
C PRO A 130 -11.24 11.86 16.43
N LEU A 131 -10.01 12.42 16.50
CA LEU A 131 -8.81 11.83 15.96
C LEU A 131 -7.96 11.12 17.00
N ASN A 132 -8.15 11.43 18.32
CA ASN A 132 -7.33 10.85 19.36
C ASN A 132 -8.11 10.60 20.65
N ASP A 133 -8.46 9.35 20.92
CA ASP A 133 -8.98 8.89 22.20
C ASP A 133 -7.81 8.78 23.19
N ARG A 134 -7.49 9.91 23.86
CA ARG A 134 -6.37 10.01 24.81
C ARG A 134 -6.46 8.98 25.93
N ARG A 135 -7.67 8.76 26.47
CA ARG A 135 -7.88 7.82 27.57
C ARG A 135 -7.48 6.41 27.17
N TYR A 136 -7.89 5.98 26.00
CA TYR A 136 -7.52 4.66 25.49
C TYR A 136 -6.00 4.52 25.29
N VAL A 137 -5.36 5.55 24.72
CA VAL A 137 -3.90 5.57 24.50
C VAL A 137 -3.16 5.55 25.85
N GLU A 138 -3.60 6.31 26.85
CA GLU A 138 -2.98 6.32 28.18
C GLU A 138 -3.15 4.97 28.90
N GLU A 139 -4.32 4.33 28.80
CA GLU A 139 -4.59 3.04 29.44
C GLU A 139 -3.80 1.88 28.81
N ASN A 140 -3.57 1.91 27.49
CA ASN A 140 -3.01 0.76 26.76
C ASN A 140 -1.57 0.97 26.26
N TYR A 141 -1.09 2.21 26.12
CA TYR A 141 0.19 2.55 25.48
C TYR A 141 1.07 3.48 26.33
N SER A 142 0.84 3.54 27.66
CA SER A 142 1.59 4.43 28.56
C SER A 142 3.10 4.15 28.60
N ASN A 143 3.49 2.89 28.40
CA ASN A 143 4.88 2.43 28.49
C ASN A 143 5.67 2.56 27.19
N MET A 144 5.03 3.04 26.09
CA MET A 144 5.73 3.21 24.81
C MET A 144 6.51 4.50 24.75
N ALA A 145 7.73 4.44 24.20
CA ALA A 145 8.53 5.63 23.88
C ALA A 145 7.81 6.51 22.85
N VAL A 146 7.19 5.89 21.85
CA VAL A 146 6.38 6.56 20.83
C VAL A 146 4.93 6.15 20.94
N ARG A 147 4.14 6.99 21.60
CA ARG A 147 2.71 6.74 21.79
C ARG A 147 1.93 6.91 20.48
N PRO A 148 1.09 5.94 20.12
CA PRO A 148 0.21 6.07 18.96
C PRO A 148 -0.89 7.10 19.20
N TYR A 149 -1.75 7.21 18.22
CA TYR A 149 -3.08 7.83 18.27
C TYR A 149 -4.12 6.72 18.15
N SER A 150 -5.32 6.95 18.63
CA SER A 150 -6.42 6.01 18.49
C SER A 150 -7.70 6.72 18.12
N LEU A 151 -8.37 6.27 17.07
CA LEU A 151 -9.73 6.75 16.85
C LEU A 151 -10.65 6.24 17.98
N PRO A 152 -11.63 7.04 18.42
CA PRO A 152 -12.75 6.54 19.22
C PRO A 152 -13.43 5.35 18.52
N PRO A 153 -14.12 4.45 19.26
CA PRO A 153 -14.84 3.34 18.63
C PRO A 153 -15.87 3.85 17.62
N VAL A 154 -15.73 3.43 16.37
CA VAL A 154 -16.63 3.83 15.30
C VAL A 154 -17.78 2.84 15.23
N ARG A 155 -19.02 3.36 15.21
CA ARG A 155 -20.23 2.55 15.17
C ARG A 155 -20.23 1.62 13.95
N HIS A 156 -20.57 0.35 14.14
CA HIS A 156 -20.60 -0.72 13.14
C HIS A 156 -19.23 -1.16 12.60
N MET A 157 -18.12 -0.60 13.10
CA MET A 157 -16.79 -1.10 12.75
C MET A 157 -16.41 -2.26 13.68
N LYS A 158 -15.71 -3.24 13.10
CA LYS A 158 -15.32 -4.48 13.80
C LYS A 158 -13.99 -4.35 14.51
N LYS A 159 -13.19 -3.34 14.14
CA LYS A 159 -11.84 -3.10 14.68
C LYS A 159 -11.70 -1.66 15.11
N ARG A 160 -10.93 -1.44 16.18
CA ARG A 160 -10.48 -0.12 16.60
C ARG A 160 -9.25 0.26 15.79
N VAL A 161 -9.21 1.50 15.27
CA VAL A 161 -8.05 1.98 14.54
C VAL A 161 -7.07 2.64 15.49
N VAL A 162 -5.85 2.10 15.54
CA VAL A 162 -4.70 2.67 16.23
C VAL A 162 -3.68 3.04 15.19
N TYR A 163 -3.13 4.26 15.23
CA TYR A 163 -2.26 4.73 14.17
C TYR A 163 -1.04 5.51 14.67
N TRP A 164 0.04 5.43 13.91
CA TRP A 164 1.29 6.15 14.13
C TRP A 164 1.51 7.12 12.98
N ILE A 165 2.13 8.26 13.27
CA ILE A 165 2.44 9.27 12.26
C ILE A 165 3.94 9.39 12.15
N VAL A 166 4.45 9.24 10.92
CA VAL A 166 5.83 9.53 10.54
C VAL A 166 5.83 10.78 9.68
N GLU A 167 6.45 11.82 10.19
CA GLU A 167 6.62 13.07 9.47
C GLU A 167 7.88 13.04 8.61
N TYR A 168 7.79 13.45 7.36
CA TYR A 168 8.93 13.55 6.45
C TYR A 168 9.74 14.82 6.70
N GLU A 169 11.05 14.70 6.55
CA GLU A 169 11.95 15.82 6.61
C GLU A 169 12.77 15.89 5.29
N PRO A 170 12.69 17.02 4.59
CA PRO A 170 11.81 18.17 4.84
C PRO A 170 10.35 17.86 4.54
N LEU A 171 9.42 18.61 5.16
CA LEU A 171 8.02 18.65 4.72
C LEU A 171 7.94 19.30 3.34
N LEU A 172 7.26 18.66 2.40
CA LEU A 172 7.19 19.11 1.01
C LEU A 172 5.88 19.84 0.72
N ASP A 173 5.97 20.90 -0.07
CA ASP A 173 4.82 21.27 -0.88
C ASP A 173 4.68 20.26 -2.02
N SER A 174 3.45 19.88 -2.37
CA SER A 174 3.25 18.87 -3.41
C SER A 174 3.70 19.32 -4.81
N CYS A 175 3.84 20.61 -5.06
CA CYS A 175 4.42 21.12 -6.30
C CYS A 175 5.92 20.76 -6.47
N ASP A 176 6.62 20.50 -5.37
CA ASP A 176 8.03 20.11 -5.35
C ASP A 176 8.24 18.60 -5.37
N MET A 177 7.15 17.80 -5.40
CA MET A 177 7.23 16.34 -5.46
C MET A 177 7.95 15.84 -6.70
N THR A 178 8.86 14.89 -6.49
CA THR A 178 9.68 14.25 -7.53
C THR A 178 9.48 12.73 -7.58
N PHE A 179 10.13 12.08 -8.53
CA PHE A 179 10.18 10.62 -8.61
C PHE A 179 10.85 10.00 -7.37
N ASP A 180 11.86 10.66 -6.82
CA ASP A 180 12.58 10.17 -5.64
C ASP A 180 11.69 10.15 -4.39
N ASP A 181 10.76 11.10 -4.30
CA ASP A 181 9.77 11.14 -3.21
C ASP A 181 8.74 10.01 -3.34
N TRP A 182 8.28 9.68 -4.57
CA TRP A 182 7.42 8.53 -4.80
C TRP A 182 8.12 7.22 -4.41
N ILE A 183 9.40 7.07 -4.81
CA ILE A 183 10.21 5.91 -4.47
C ILE A 183 10.39 5.82 -2.94
N ARG A 184 10.65 6.93 -2.26
CA ARG A 184 10.77 6.98 -0.80
C ARG A 184 9.48 6.51 -0.12
N ILE A 185 8.31 7.05 -0.51
CA ILE A 185 7.01 6.66 0.04
C ILE A 185 6.77 5.15 -0.16
N ALA A 186 6.97 4.65 -1.37
CA ALA A 186 6.78 3.23 -1.70
C ALA A 186 7.73 2.33 -0.91
N THR A 187 8.99 2.71 -0.75
CA THR A 187 10.02 1.98 -0.01
C THR A 187 9.73 1.98 1.50
N ASP A 188 9.27 3.08 2.06
CA ASP A 188 8.90 3.16 3.48
C ASP A 188 7.67 2.30 3.78
N ILE A 189 6.68 2.26 2.89
CA ILE A 189 5.56 1.32 2.99
C ILE A 189 6.06 -0.13 2.91
N LYS A 190 6.99 -0.45 2.00
CA LYS A 190 7.58 -1.79 1.87
C LYS A 190 8.26 -2.25 3.16
N LYS A 191 9.07 -1.39 3.78
CA LYS A 191 9.75 -1.66 5.06
C LYS A 191 8.76 -1.90 6.20
N ALA A 192 7.66 -1.12 6.23
CA ALA A 192 6.64 -1.18 7.27
C ALA A 192 5.53 -2.22 6.99
N TYR A 193 5.53 -2.86 5.81
CA TYR A 193 4.40 -3.65 5.31
C TYR A 193 3.95 -4.77 6.25
N HIS A 194 4.91 -5.43 6.93
CA HIS A 194 4.62 -6.55 7.83
C HIS A 194 4.04 -6.14 9.18
N LYS A 195 4.17 -4.86 9.57
CA LYS A 195 3.81 -4.36 10.91
C LYS A 195 2.47 -3.66 10.99
N TYR A 196 1.97 -3.17 9.86
CA TYR A 196 0.73 -2.41 9.79
C TYR A 196 -0.29 -3.09 8.90
N ASP A 197 -1.58 -2.93 9.25
CA ASP A 197 -2.71 -3.51 8.52
C ASP A 197 -3.14 -2.63 7.33
N GLY A 198 -2.79 -1.35 7.35
CA GLY A 198 -3.04 -0.39 6.29
C GLY A 198 -2.16 0.85 6.38
N PHE A 199 -2.17 1.67 5.34
CA PHE A 199 -1.31 2.84 5.19
C PHE A 199 -2.12 4.06 4.77
N VAL A 200 -1.78 5.22 5.32
CA VAL A 200 -2.33 6.52 4.90
C VAL A 200 -1.17 7.43 4.53
N VAL A 201 -1.27 8.10 3.39
CA VAL A 201 -0.29 9.11 2.96
C VAL A 201 -0.97 10.47 2.98
N LEU A 202 -0.52 11.36 3.88
CA LEU A 202 -0.95 12.75 3.91
C LEU A 202 -0.11 13.56 2.94
N HIS A 203 -0.76 14.18 1.96
CA HIS A 203 -0.13 14.74 0.78
C HIS A 203 -0.75 16.10 0.42
N GLY A 204 0.02 16.99 -0.18
CA GLY A 204 -0.53 18.21 -0.76
C GLY A 204 -1.38 17.92 -2.00
N THR A 205 -2.42 18.71 -2.24
CA THR A 205 -3.46 18.40 -3.22
C THR A 205 -3.05 18.51 -4.69
N ASP A 206 -2.03 19.34 -5.04
CA ASP A 206 -1.72 19.68 -6.45
C ASP A 206 -1.22 18.49 -7.26
N THR A 207 -0.36 17.65 -6.71
CA THR A 207 0.20 16.48 -7.38
C THR A 207 -0.25 15.15 -6.77
N LEU A 208 -1.25 15.16 -5.89
CA LEU A 208 -1.77 13.97 -5.22
C LEU A 208 -2.18 12.88 -6.22
N ALA A 209 -2.85 13.23 -7.32
CA ALA A 209 -3.29 12.28 -8.35
C ALA A 209 -2.10 11.62 -9.08
N TYR A 210 -0.99 12.34 -9.28
CA TYR A 210 0.25 11.79 -9.84
C TYR A 210 0.89 10.80 -8.88
N THR A 211 1.04 11.19 -7.61
CA THR A 211 1.59 10.32 -6.56
C THR A 211 0.76 9.05 -6.39
N ALA A 212 -0.58 9.17 -6.29
CA ALA A 212 -1.46 8.01 -6.18
C ALA A 212 -1.36 7.08 -7.40
N SER A 213 -1.25 7.64 -8.60
CA SER A 213 -1.05 6.86 -9.83
C SER A 213 0.31 6.16 -9.84
N ALA A 214 1.40 6.86 -9.50
CA ALA A 214 2.74 6.29 -9.44
C ALA A 214 2.83 5.14 -8.43
N LEU A 215 2.37 5.35 -7.20
CA LEU A 215 2.32 4.32 -6.17
C LEU A 215 1.49 3.11 -6.59
N SER A 216 0.38 3.32 -7.32
CA SER A 216 -0.46 2.23 -7.84
C SER A 216 0.29 1.28 -8.77
N PHE A 217 1.18 1.79 -9.62
CA PHE A 217 2.00 0.95 -10.51
C PHE A 217 3.25 0.39 -9.83
N MET A 218 3.90 1.17 -8.97
CA MET A 218 5.11 0.75 -8.26
C MET A 218 4.86 -0.39 -7.28
N MET A 219 3.69 -0.42 -6.61
CA MET A 219 3.32 -1.42 -5.61
C MET A 219 2.70 -2.65 -6.29
N GLU A 220 3.53 -3.64 -6.58
CA GLU A 220 3.12 -4.89 -7.23
C GLU A 220 2.57 -5.87 -6.20
N ASN A 221 1.46 -6.54 -6.53
CA ASN A 221 0.79 -7.53 -5.69
C ASN A 221 0.42 -6.98 -4.29
N LEU A 222 -0.05 -5.73 -4.26
CA LEU A 222 -0.46 -5.07 -3.03
C LEU A 222 -1.64 -5.82 -2.38
N GLY A 223 -1.49 -6.22 -1.13
CA GLY A 223 -2.50 -6.95 -0.36
C GLY A 223 -3.12 -6.14 0.79
N LYS A 224 -2.69 -4.88 0.98
CA LYS A 224 -3.17 -3.99 2.06
C LYS A 224 -3.59 -2.63 1.48
N PRO A 225 -4.57 -1.94 2.09
CA PRO A 225 -4.98 -0.63 1.60
C PRO A 225 -3.88 0.42 1.79
N VAL A 226 -3.68 1.25 0.76
CA VAL A 226 -2.85 2.45 0.80
C VAL A 226 -3.72 3.63 0.40
N ILE A 227 -4.03 4.51 1.34
CA ILE A 227 -4.98 5.61 1.14
C ILE A 227 -4.22 6.92 1.10
N VAL A 228 -4.26 7.60 -0.03
CA VAL A 228 -3.69 8.95 -0.19
C VAL A 228 -4.78 9.97 0.07
N THR A 229 -4.51 10.95 0.92
CA THR A 229 -5.45 12.02 1.24
C THR A 229 -4.71 13.33 1.57
N GLY A 230 -5.46 14.38 1.73
CA GLY A 230 -4.98 15.72 2.08
C GLY A 230 -6.15 16.62 2.45
N SER A 231 -5.94 17.92 2.41
CA SER A 231 -7.02 18.88 2.60
C SER A 231 -6.81 20.15 1.79
N GLN A 232 -7.89 20.87 1.53
CA GLN A 232 -7.86 22.22 0.96
C GLN A 232 -7.62 23.27 2.06
N ILE A 233 -8.04 22.98 3.31
CA ILE A 233 -7.91 23.87 4.45
C ILE A 233 -7.16 23.12 5.57
N PRO A 234 -6.19 23.75 6.27
CA PRO A 234 -5.44 23.13 7.35
C PRO A 234 -6.35 22.53 8.42
N VAL A 235 -5.93 21.39 9.00
CA VAL A 235 -6.73 20.67 10.02
C VAL A 235 -6.98 21.49 11.29
N ALA A 236 -6.09 22.43 11.59
CA ALA A 236 -6.21 23.32 12.74
C ALA A 236 -7.24 24.45 12.59
N GLU A 237 -7.71 24.71 11.35
CA GLU A 237 -8.72 25.73 11.11
C GLU A 237 -10.12 25.23 11.48
N VAL A 238 -10.95 26.14 12.00
CA VAL A 238 -12.32 25.81 12.46
C VAL A 238 -13.18 25.19 11.36
N ARG A 239 -13.02 25.65 10.12
CA ARG A 239 -13.70 25.11 8.94
C ARG A 239 -12.69 24.37 8.07
N SER A 240 -12.39 23.13 8.41
CA SER A 240 -11.44 22.30 7.69
C SER A 240 -12.10 21.02 7.17
N ASP A 241 -11.71 20.61 5.97
CA ASP A 241 -12.00 19.29 5.41
C ASP A 241 -10.95 18.23 5.85
N GLY A 242 -9.84 18.67 6.45
CA GLY A 242 -8.72 17.80 6.81
C GLY A 242 -9.08 16.75 7.86
N MET A 243 -9.90 17.10 8.85
CA MET A 243 -10.35 16.18 9.89
C MET A 243 -11.21 15.03 9.29
N GLU A 244 -12.22 15.37 8.49
CA GLU A 244 -13.10 14.40 7.85
C GLU A 244 -12.33 13.50 6.86
N ASN A 245 -11.42 14.09 6.08
CA ASN A 245 -10.60 13.35 5.13
C ASN A 245 -9.65 12.38 5.85
N LEU A 246 -9.02 12.78 6.94
CA LEU A 246 -8.13 11.91 7.72
C LEU A 246 -8.91 10.79 8.42
N ILE A 247 -10.03 11.09 9.07
CA ILE A 247 -10.88 10.07 9.72
C ILE A 247 -11.34 9.03 8.71
N GLY A 248 -11.86 9.46 7.56
CA GLY A 248 -12.32 8.55 6.51
C GLY A 248 -11.21 7.68 5.93
N ALA A 249 -10.02 8.26 5.72
CA ALA A 249 -8.84 7.52 5.27
C ALA A 249 -8.40 6.47 6.29
N LEU A 250 -8.36 6.81 7.59
CA LEU A 250 -7.99 5.91 8.68
C LEU A 250 -9.01 4.77 8.85
N ILE A 251 -10.31 5.08 8.80
CA ILE A 251 -11.37 4.06 8.87
C ILE A 251 -11.24 3.09 7.69
N THR A 252 -11.01 3.63 6.49
CA THR A 252 -10.85 2.82 5.28
C THR A 252 -9.63 1.92 5.36
N ALA A 253 -8.48 2.48 5.73
CA ALA A 253 -7.22 1.74 5.84
C ALA A 253 -7.27 0.65 6.92
N GLY A 254 -8.00 0.88 8.02
CA GLY A 254 -8.02 -0.04 9.16
C GLY A 254 -9.13 -1.11 9.12
N ASN A 255 -10.25 -0.86 8.42
CA ASN A 255 -11.42 -1.74 8.55
C ASN A 255 -11.85 -2.43 7.27
N PHE A 256 -11.36 -2.01 6.09
CA PHE A 256 -11.81 -2.56 4.80
C PHE A 256 -10.68 -3.25 4.05
N ASP A 257 -11.01 -4.37 3.42
CA ASP A 257 -10.09 -5.13 2.58
C ASP A 257 -10.11 -4.59 1.14
N ILE A 258 -9.32 -3.53 0.93
CA ILE A 258 -9.18 -2.83 -0.36
C ILE A 258 -7.69 -2.81 -0.73
N PRO A 259 -7.16 -3.87 -1.37
CA PRO A 259 -5.74 -4.01 -1.68
C PRO A 259 -5.33 -3.15 -2.89
N GLU A 260 -5.65 -1.87 -2.83
CA GLU A 260 -5.36 -0.89 -3.86
C GLU A 260 -4.77 0.39 -3.27
N VAL A 261 -4.07 1.15 -4.09
CA VAL A 261 -3.78 2.56 -3.82
C VAL A 261 -5.02 3.37 -4.18
N CYS A 262 -5.61 4.04 -3.20
CA CYS A 262 -6.83 4.83 -3.35
C CYS A 262 -6.61 6.27 -2.91
N VAL A 263 -7.45 7.17 -3.43
CA VAL A 263 -7.58 8.54 -2.95
C VAL A 263 -8.87 8.65 -2.15
N TYR A 264 -8.77 9.12 -0.91
CA TYR A 264 -9.93 9.47 -0.11
C TYR A 264 -10.07 10.99 -0.04
N PHE A 265 -11.19 11.51 -0.51
CA PHE A 265 -11.49 12.94 -0.46
C PHE A 265 -13.01 13.18 -0.46
N ASN A 266 -13.45 14.12 0.37
CA ASN A 266 -14.87 14.54 0.44
C ASN A 266 -15.86 13.35 0.48
N ASN A 267 -15.70 12.44 1.44
CA ASN A 267 -16.54 11.25 1.65
C ASN A 267 -16.58 10.23 0.51
N LYS A 268 -15.65 10.31 -0.44
CA LYS A 268 -15.50 9.37 -1.55
C LYS A 268 -14.15 8.68 -1.49
N LEU A 269 -14.16 7.36 -1.68
CA LEU A 269 -12.95 6.57 -1.91
C LEU A 269 -12.84 6.26 -3.40
N MET A 270 -11.84 6.77 -4.04
CA MET A 270 -11.60 6.64 -5.47
C MET A 270 -10.35 5.82 -5.73
N ARG A 271 -10.30 5.05 -6.81
CA ARG A 271 -9.07 4.37 -7.23
C ARG A 271 -8.01 5.40 -7.59
N GLY A 272 -6.80 5.26 -7.05
CA GLY A 272 -5.74 6.26 -7.18
C GLY A 272 -5.37 6.58 -8.63
N ASN A 273 -5.24 5.55 -9.47
CA ASN A 273 -4.92 5.72 -10.90
C ASN A 273 -6.14 6.02 -11.81
N ARG A 274 -7.28 6.38 -11.22
CA ARG A 274 -8.48 6.85 -11.92
C ARG A 274 -8.92 8.24 -11.47
N THR A 275 -8.18 8.85 -10.55
CA THR A 275 -8.52 10.10 -9.87
C THR A 275 -7.78 11.27 -10.51
N VAL A 276 -8.46 12.40 -10.61
CA VAL A 276 -7.90 13.69 -11.07
C VAL A 276 -8.31 14.82 -10.13
N LYS A 277 -7.48 15.86 -10.04
CA LYS A 277 -7.84 17.12 -9.36
C LYS A 277 -8.69 17.95 -10.33
N LEU A 278 -9.94 18.20 -9.98
CA LEU A 278 -10.88 18.97 -10.81
C LEU A 278 -10.97 20.43 -10.42
N ASP A 279 -10.84 20.74 -9.14
CA ASP A 279 -11.09 22.06 -8.60
C ASP A 279 -10.02 22.43 -7.56
N ASN A 280 -9.61 23.69 -7.55
CA ASN A 280 -8.63 24.23 -6.60
C ASN A 280 -9.26 25.07 -5.49
N SER A 281 -10.58 25.28 -5.53
CA SER A 281 -11.32 26.15 -4.62
C SER A 281 -12.44 25.41 -3.87
N ALA A 282 -12.97 24.34 -4.44
CA ALA A 282 -14.00 23.52 -3.80
C ALA A 282 -13.39 22.50 -2.83
N LEU A 283 -14.16 22.11 -1.79
CA LEU A 283 -13.79 20.99 -0.91
C LEU A 283 -13.92 19.64 -1.64
N GLU A 284 -14.75 19.54 -2.66
CA GLU A 284 -14.82 18.42 -3.59
C GLU A 284 -13.77 18.58 -4.71
N ALA A 285 -12.50 18.60 -4.32
CA ALA A 285 -11.40 18.90 -5.23
C ALA A 285 -11.03 17.76 -6.19
N PHE A 286 -11.41 16.53 -5.90
CA PHE A 286 -11.06 15.32 -6.65
C PHE A 286 -12.28 14.53 -7.10
N ASP A 287 -12.19 13.93 -8.29
CA ASP A 287 -13.19 12.96 -8.78
C ASP A 287 -12.53 11.92 -9.69
N SER A 288 -13.24 10.81 -9.93
CA SER A 288 -12.92 9.79 -10.92
C SER A 288 -13.85 9.92 -12.12
N PRO A 289 -13.49 10.64 -13.19
CA PRO A 289 -14.41 10.98 -14.26
C PRO A 289 -15.03 9.78 -15.00
N ASN A 290 -14.26 8.69 -15.13
CA ASN A 290 -14.62 7.49 -15.89
C ASN A 290 -14.87 6.26 -15.02
N MET A 291 -14.96 6.42 -13.69
CA MET A 291 -15.22 5.31 -12.77
C MET A 291 -16.02 5.78 -11.56
N HIS A 292 -16.96 4.96 -11.09
CA HIS A 292 -17.64 5.24 -9.81
C HIS A 292 -16.68 5.07 -8.63
N PRO A 293 -16.85 5.83 -7.53
CA PRO A 293 -16.10 5.63 -6.32
C PRO A 293 -16.18 4.18 -5.81
N ILE A 294 -15.06 3.65 -5.32
CA ILE A 294 -15.00 2.31 -4.70
C ILE A 294 -15.82 2.26 -3.41
N ALA A 295 -15.82 3.35 -2.65
CA ALA A 295 -16.66 3.47 -1.46
C ALA A 295 -17.18 4.90 -1.28
N GLN A 296 -18.31 5.00 -0.57
CA GLN A 296 -18.91 6.26 -0.16
C GLN A 296 -19.20 6.23 1.34
N MET A 297 -18.71 7.26 2.04
CA MET A 297 -18.96 7.48 3.47
C MET A 297 -20.20 8.34 3.62
N ALA A 298 -21.36 7.70 3.79
CA ALA A 298 -22.62 8.33 4.12
C ALA A 298 -23.00 7.93 5.56
N ILE A 299 -24.30 7.93 5.91
CA ILE A 299 -24.78 7.38 7.19
C ILE A 299 -24.29 5.93 7.38
N ASN A 300 -24.34 5.15 6.30
CA ASN A 300 -23.74 3.83 6.21
C ASN A 300 -22.60 3.86 5.17
N ILE A 301 -21.49 3.22 5.49
CA ILE A 301 -20.39 3.09 4.55
C ILE A 301 -20.75 2.04 3.50
N LYS A 302 -20.82 2.46 2.26
CA LYS A 302 -21.12 1.58 1.13
C LYS A 302 -19.85 1.31 0.34
N VAL A 303 -19.40 0.04 0.32
CA VAL A 303 -18.24 -0.41 -0.46
C VAL A 303 -18.71 -1.24 -1.64
N HIS A 304 -18.20 -0.93 -2.83
CA HIS A 304 -18.46 -1.66 -4.08
C HIS A 304 -17.35 -2.70 -4.31
N TYR A 305 -17.45 -3.84 -3.62
CA TYR A 305 -16.42 -4.90 -3.65
C TYR A 305 -16.17 -5.46 -5.06
N ASP A 306 -17.18 -5.47 -5.92
CA ASP A 306 -17.06 -5.90 -7.33
C ASP A 306 -16.18 -4.96 -8.17
N SER A 307 -16.00 -3.73 -7.72
CA SER A 307 -15.17 -2.72 -8.39
C SER A 307 -13.72 -2.75 -7.93
N ILE A 308 -13.38 -3.45 -6.85
CA ILE A 308 -12.03 -3.53 -6.32
C ILE A 308 -11.15 -4.37 -7.25
N PHE A 309 -10.03 -3.77 -7.68
CA PHE A 309 -9.03 -4.49 -8.46
C PHE A 309 -8.23 -5.41 -7.53
N ARG A 310 -8.12 -6.67 -7.91
CA ARG A 310 -7.28 -7.65 -7.21
C ARG A 310 -6.36 -8.30 -8.23
N SER A 311 -5.09 -8.43 -7.88
CA SER A 311 -4.15 -9.18 -8.70
C SER A 311 -4.60 -10.65 -8.78
N ASP A 312 -4.61 -11.21 -9.97
CA ASP A 312 -4.77 -12.64 -10.22
C ASP A 312 -3.43 -13.41 -10.17
N MET A 313 -2.33 -12.68 -10.00
CA MET A 313 -1.01 -13.28 -9.81
C MET A 313 -0.80 -13.66 -8.36
N VAL A 314 -0.45 -14.93 -8.14
CA VAL A 314 -0.05 -15.43 -6.82
C VAL A 314 1.42 -15.10 -6.61
N ALA A 315 1.70 -13.96 -6.00
CA ALA A 315 3.06 -13.50 -5.71
C ALA A 315 3.07 -12.58 -4.48
N ALA A 316 4.21 -12.49 -3.82
CA ALA A 316 4.41 -11.61 -2.69
C ALA A 316 4.41 -10.12 -3.11
N PHE A 317 4.04 -9.24 -2.17
CA PHE A 317 4.12 -7.80 -2.37
C PHE A 317 5.56 -7.35 -2.64
N THR A 318 5.75 -6.61 -3.71
CA THR A 318 7.04 -6.01 -4.08
C THR A 318 6.86 -4.55 -4.49
N VAL A 319 7.95 -3.79 -4.45
CA VAL A 319 7.99 -2.41 -4.94
C VAL A 319 8.97 -2.32 -6.09
N HIS A 320 8.49 -1.83 -7.23
CA HIS A 320 9.32 -1.52 -8.38
C HIS A 320 9.80 -0.07 -8.29
N GLU A 321 11.10 0.12 -8.03
CA GLU A 321 11.72 1.42 -7.77
C GLU A 321 12.28 2.09 -9.02
N ASN A 322 12.50 1.31 -10.12
CA ASN A 322 13.07 1.84 -11.35
C ASN A 322 12.00 2.46 -12.25
N LEU A 323 11.87 3.77 -12.23
CA LEU A 323 10.95 4.55 -13.08
C LEU A 323 11.74 5.30 -14.15
N CYS A 324 11.29 5.21 -15.40
CA CYS A 324 11.87 6.02 -16.48
C CYS A 324 11.48 7.49 -16.33
N ARG A 325 12.47 8.38 -16.18
CA ARG A 325 12.28 9.83 -16.01
C ARG A 325 12.17 10.58 -17.35
N ASP A 326 12.58 9.96 -18.45
CA ASP A 326 12.61 10.55 -19.80
C ASP A 326 11.23 10.47 -20.47
N VAL A 327 10.19 10.88 -19.74
CA VAL A 327 8.79 10.88 -20.19
C VAL A 327 8.22 12.28 -20.10
N GLY A 328 7.42 12.67 -21.09
CA GLY A 328 6.79 13.97 -21.10
C GLY A 328 5.36 13.95 -21.63
N MET A 329 4.61 15.07 -21.40
CA MET A 329 3.26 15.28 -21.91
C MET A 329 3.26 16.32 -23.02
N LEU A 330 2.77 15.94 -24.19
CA LEU A 330 2.60 16.83 -25.35
C LEU A 330 1.12 17.06 -25.62
N ARG A 331 0.62 18.24 -25.24
CA ARG A 331 -0.75 18.65 -25.51
C ARG A 331 -0.86 19.33 -26.85
N ILE A 332 -1.66 18.78 -27.77
CA ILE A 332 -1.89 19.37 -29.08
C ILE A 332 -2.85 20.57 -28.95
N PHE A 333 -2.55 21.63 -29.67
CA PHE A 333 -3.42 22.80 -29.82
C PHE A 333 -3.39 23.32 -31.26
N PRO A 334 -4.41 24.10 -31.69
CA PRO A 334 -4.44 24.70 -33.03
C PRO A 334 -3.20 25.56 -33.29
N SER A 335 -2.62 25.43 -34.50
CA SER A 335 -1.44 26.19 -34.94
C SER A 335 -0.12 25.89 -34.19
N MET A 336 -0.01 24.78 -33.49
CA MET A 336 1.25 24.31 -32.92
C MET A 336 2.33 24.21 -33.99
N THR A 337 3.53 24.72 -33.74
CA THR A 337 4.64 24.69 -34.69
C THR A 337 5.30 23.31 -34.72
N ILE A 338 5.82 22.93 -35.91
CA ILE A 338 6.52 21.64 -36.04
C ILE A 338 7.86 21.63 -35.29
N GLU A 339 8.50 22.76 -35.16
CA GLU A 339 9.76 22.95 -34.45
C GLU A 339 9.58 22.60 -32.96
N SER A 340 8.49 23.08 -32.33
CA SER A 340 8.15 22.75 -30.94
C SER A 340 7.93 21.24 -30.75
N VAL A 341 7.21 20.59 -31.68
CA VAL A 341 6.97 19.14 -31.63
C VAL A 341 8.27 18.36 -31.79
N ARG A 342 9.10 18.75 -32.77
CA ARG A 342 10.38 18.10 -33.01
C ARG A 342 11.34 18.26 -31.84
N ALA A 343 11.45 19.46 -31.26
CA ALA A 343 12.28 19.69 -30.09
C ALA A 343 11.87 18.81 -28.91
N PHE A 344 10.56 18.68 -28.65
CA PHE A 344 10.02 17.85 -27.58
C PHE A 344 10.31 16.36 -27.76
N LEU A 345 10.30 15.86 -29.02
CA LEU A 345 10.50 14.47 -29.36
C LEU A 345 11.98 14.05 -29.46
N GLN A 346 12.95 14.96 -29.28
CA GLN A 346 14.38 14.64 -29.33
C GLN A 346 14.84 13.87 -28.07
N PRO A 347 15.94 13.13 -28.17
CA PRO A 347 16.58 12.57 -26.98
C PRO A 347 16.84 13.66 -25.91
N PRO A 348 16.66 13.34 -24.61
CA PRO A 348 16.56 12.01 -24.01
C PRO A 348 15.15 11.40 -24.01
N THR A 349 14.13 12.03 -24.59
CA THR A 349 12.73 11.57 -24.52
C THR A 349 12.58 10.12 -25.01
N ARG A 350 12.11 9.26 -24.13
CA ARG A 350 11.82 7.82 -24.36
C ARG A 350 10.32 7.52 -24.41
N GLY A 351 9.50 8.36 -23.75
CA GLY A 351 8.07 8.20 -23.68
C GLY A 351 7.29 9.50 -23.77
N VAL A 352 6.13 9.49 -24.43
CA VAL A 352 5.28 10.66 -24.61
C VAL A 352 3.82 10.33 -24.37
N ILE A 353 3.17 11.09 -23.49
CA ILE A 353 1.71 11.14 -23.40
C ILE A 353 1.23 12.22 -24.37
N LEU A 354 0.61 11.79 -25.46
CA LEU A 354 0.05 12.68 -26.48
C LEU A 354 -1.39 13.01 -26.14
N GLN A 355 -1.66 14.23 -25.69
CA GLN A 355 -3.01 14.69 -25.38
C GLN A 355 -3.68 15.25 -26.63
N THR A 356 -4.64 14.52 -27.18
CA THR A 356 -5.36 14.85 -28.42
C THR A 356 -6.80 15.31 -28.16
N PHE A 357 -7.47 15.77 -29.22
CA PHE A 357 -8.84 16.30 -29.11
C PHE A 357 -9.91 15.21 -29.02
N GLY A 358 -10.92 15.43 -28.19
CA GLY A 358 -12.10 14.58 -28.09
C GLY A 358 -11.79 13.09 -27.95
N SER A 359 -12.25 12.26 -28.88
CA SER A 359 -12.06 10.81 -28.86
C SER A 359 -10.68 10.34 -29.38
N GLY A 360 -9.66 11.14 -29.33
CA GLY A 360 -8.30 10.78 -29.77
C GLY A 360 -7.91 11.38 -31.12
N ASN A 361 -8.53 12.47 -31.53
CA ASN A 361 -8.35 13.07 -32.86
C ASN A 361 -7.17 14.06 -32.89
N MET A 362 -6.48 14.13 -34.03
CA MET A 362 -5.50 15.17 -34.31
C MET A 362 -5.71 15.75 -35.72
N PRO A 363 -5.12 16.93 -36.01
CA PRO A 363 -5.25 17.52 -37.36
C PRO A 363 -4.54 16.64 -38.42
N THR A 364 -5.32 15.90 -39.22
CA THR A 364 -4.76 14.98 -40.26
C THR A 364 -4.08 15.69 -41.42
N ARG A 365 -4.39 16.98 -41.64
CA ARG A 365 -3.70 17.82 -42.63
C ARG A 365 -2.25 18.19 -42.22
N ARG A 366 -1.92 18.06 -40.93
CA ARG A 366 -0.56 18.32 -40.39
C ARG A 366 0.32 17.08 -40.56
N GLN A 367 0.63 16.75 -41.82
CA GLN A 367 1.51 15.62 -42.18
C GLN A 367 2.92 15.76 -41.60
N ASP A 368 3.38 16.98 -41.41
CA ASP A 368 4.64 17.32 -40.77
C ASP A 368 4.72 16.80 -39.32
N ILE A 369 3.66 16.97 -38.50
CA ILE A 369 3.58 16.46 -37.13
C ILE A 369 3.49 14.92 -37.12
N ILE A 370 2.69 14.34 -38.03
CA ILE A 370 2.52 12.90 -38.12
C ILE A 370 3.86 12.23 -38.47
N LEU A 371 4.64 12.81 -39.42
CA LEU A 371 5.96 12.33 -39.77
C LEU A 371 6.95 12.43 -38.60
N ALA A 372 6.96 13.55 -37.86
CA ALA A 372 7.80 13.71 -36.68
C ALA A 372 7.51 12.67 -35.57
N LEU A 373 6.22 12.37 -35.32
CA LEU A 373 5.81 11.29 -34.40
C LEU A 373 6.28 9.92 -34.92
N LYS A 374 6.10 9.62 -36.20
CA LYS A 374 6.55 8.37 -36.81
C LYS A 374 8.08 8.19 -36.71
N GLU A 375 8.84 9.25 -36.99
CA GLU A 375 10.30 9.27 -36.84
C GLU A 375 10.71 8.98 -35.37
N ALA A 376 10.04 9.59 -34.39
CA ALA A 376 10.29 9.32 -32.97
C ALA A 376 9.97 7.87 -32.57
N ILE A 377 8.82 7.34 -33.04
CA ILE A 377 8.42 5.94 -32.78
C ILE A 377 9.42 4.97 -33.42
N ASN A 378 9.90 5.24 -34.63
CA ASN A 378 10.91 4.42 -35.29
C ASN A 378 12.27 4.44 -34.54
N ARG A 379 12.58 5.49 -33.77
CA ARG A 379 13.73 5.56 -32.87
C ARG A 379 13.52 4.80 -31.57
N GLY A 380 12.32 4.28 -31.31
CA GLY A 380 11.96 3.55 -30.08
C GLY A 380 11.20 4.38 -29.02
N VAL A 381 10.79 5.60 -29.34
CA VAL A 381 9.95 6.40 -28.43
C VAL A 381 8.55 5.80 -28.36
N MET A 382 8.05 5.57 -27.15
CA MET A 382 6.68 5.10 -26.94
C MET A 382 5.73 6.28 -26.79
N VAL A 383 4.70 6.33 -27.63
CA VAL A 383 3.71 7.41 -27.63
C VAL A 383 2.35 6.83 -27.25
N VAL A 384 1.77 7.31 -26.15
CA VAL A 384 0.43 6.91 -25.67
C VAL A 384 -0.53 8.06 -25.90
N ASN A 385 -1.64 7.80 -26.59
CA ASN A 385 -2.65 8.79 -26.91
C ASN A 385 -3.74 8.86 -25.83
N CYS A 386 -3.88 10.01 -25.15
CA CYS A 386 -4.94 10.30 -24.19
C CYS A 386 -5.82 11.45 -24.68
N SER A 387 -7.07 11.48 -24.22
CA SER A 387 -7.97 12.60 -24.49
C SER A 387 -7.60 13.84 -23.66
N GLN A 388 -7.82 15.03 -24.23
CA GLN A 388 -7.84 16.28 -23.46
C GLN A 388 -9.13 16.45 -22.63
N CYS A 389 -10.16 15.65 -22.93
CA CYS A 389 -11.39 15.62 -22.17
C CYS A 389 -11.23 14.74 -20.93
N LEU A 390 -11.75 15.21 -19.80
CA LEU A 390 -11.70 14.45 -18.54
C LEU A 390 -12.59 13.21 -18.57
N LYS A 391 -13.72 13.25 -19.29
CA LYS A 391 -14.66 12.13 -19.47
C LYS A 391 -14.61 11.59 -20.88
N GLY A 392 -14.71 10.27 -21.00
CA GLY A 392 -14.73 9.55 -22.26
C GLY A 392 -13.44 8.73 -22.47
N GLN A 393 -13.38 8.12 -23.63
CA GLN A 393 -12.25 7.26 -24.01
C GLN A 393 -11.68 7.67 -25.36
N VAL A 394 -10.43 7.31 -25.58
CA VAL A 394 -9.80 7.35 -26.90
C VAL A 394 -10.26 6.13 -27.70
N ASP A 395 -10.88 6.36 -28.87
CA ASP A 395 -11.44 5.32 -29.70
C ASP A 395 -10.72 5.24 -31.06
N VAL A 396 -10.44 4.02 -31.49
CA VAL A 396 -9.75 3.71 -32.77
C VAL A 396 -10.69 3.87 -33.96
N ASN A 397 -12.00 3.98 -33.74
CA ASN A 397 -13.05 3.92 -34.79
C ASN A 397 -13.14 5.18 -35.66
N TYR A 398 -12.51 6.29 -35.28
CA TYR A 398 -12.52 7.52 -36.05
C TYR A 398 -11.35 7.58 -37.05
N ALA A 399 -11.63 7.92 -38.30
CA ALA A 399 -10.62 8.01 -39.35
C ALA A 399 -9.46 8.97 -39.05
N THR A 400 -9.77 10.08 -38.33
CA THR A 400 -8.76 11.06 -37.88
C THR A 400 -7.89 10.58 -36.71
N GLY A 401 -8.34 9.59 -35.96
CA GLY A 401 -7.56 8.90 -34.92
C GLY A 401 -6.77 7.73 -35.49
N LYS A 402 -7.32 6.99 -36.47
CA LYS A 402 -6.72 5.80 -37.05
C LYS A 402 -5.27 6.04 -37.57
N ILE A 403 -5.01 7.19 -38.20
CA ILE A 403 -3.69 7.53 -38.71
C ILE A 403 -2.60 7.50 -37.62
N LEU A 404 -2.93 7.81 -36.39
CA LEU A 404 -2.01 7.74 -35.24
C LEU A 404 -1.65 6.28 -34.93
N TYR A 405 -2.62 5.39 -34.95
CA TYR A 405 -2.40 3.98 -34.65
C TYR A 405 -1.65 3.27 -35.77
N ASP A 406 -1.90 3.68 -37.02
CA ASP A 406 -1.18 3.16 -38.20
C ASP A 406 0.32 3.49 -38.19
N ILE A 407 0.74 4.60 -37.57
CA ILE A 407 2.14 4.97 -37.36
C ILE A 407 2.75 4.39 -36.07
N GLY A 408 1.96 3.74 -35.25
CA GLY A 408 2.43 3.05 -34.04
C GLY A 408 2.17 3.73 -32.72
N VAL A 409 1.34 4.77 -32.64
CA VAL A 409 0.85 5.34 -31.36
C VAL A 409 -0.01 4.33 -30.64
N ILE A 410 0.07 4.29 -29.32
CA ILE A 410 -0.67 3.36 -28.44
C ILE A 410 -1.93 4.05 -27.93
N PRO A 411 -3.13 3.44 -28.04
CA PRO A 411 -4.33 4.01 -27.48
C PRO A 411 -4.30 3.96 -25.93
N GLY A 412 -4.57 5.07 -25.29
CA GLY A 412 -4.63 5.19 -23.82
C GLY A 412 -5.99 4.84 -23.21
N SER A 413 -6.98 4.43 -24.06
CA SER A 413 -8.34 4.12 -23.60
C SER A 413 -8.97 5.30 -22.82
N ASP A 414 -9.51 5.05 -21.63
CA ASP A 414 -10.10 6.05 -20.75
C ASP A 414 -9.23 6.39 -19.52
N MET A 415 -7.91 6.14 -19.63
CA MET A 415 -6.94 6.53 -18.60
C MET A 415 -6.90 8.05 -18.43
N THR A 416 -6.68 8.47 -17.18
CA THR A 416 -6.29 9.87 -16.91
C THR A 416 -4.88 10.13 -17.42
N SER A 417 -4.55 11.39 -17.69
CA SER A 417 -3.19 11.74 -18.14
C SER A 417 -2.12 11.40 -17.10
N GLU A 418 -2.46 11.57 -15.81
CA GLU A 418 -1.62 11.25 -14.66
C GLU A 418 -1.33 9.74 -14.59
N ALA A 419 -2.38 8.92 -14.73
CA ALA A 419 -2.24 7.47 -14.75
C ALA A 419 -1.46 6.98 -15.97
N ALA A 420 -1.73 7.53 -17.14
CA ALA A 420 -1.01 7.18 -18.36
C ALA A 420 0.49 7.52 -18.27
N MET A 421 0.82 8.69 -17.68
CA MET A 421 2.21 9.08 -17.43
C MET A 421 2.88 8.11 -16.45
N ALA A 422 2.26 7.85 -15.31
CA ALA A 422 2.81 6.96 -14.29
C ALA A 422 3.01 5.54 -14.85
N LYS A 423 2.02 5.02 -15.62
CA LYS A 423 2.12 3.73 -16.32
C LYS A 423 3.27 3.69 -17.31
N LEU A 424 3.44 4.76 -18.10
CA LEU A 424 4.50 4.85 -19.09
C LEU A 424 5.89 4.87 -18.43
N CYS A 425 6.05 5.64 -17.34
CA CYS A 425 7.28 5.67 -16.54
C CYS A 425 7.60 4.29 -15.96
N TYR A 426 6.60 3.59 -15.40
CA TYR A 426 6.72 2.25 -14.87
C TYR A 426 7.11 1.23 -15.92
N VAL A 427 6.38 1.17 -17.05
CA VAL A 427 6.63 0.20 -18.13
C VAL A 427 7.99 0.41 -18.79
N LEU A 428 8.40 1.66 -19.01
CA LEU A 428 9.72 1.98 -19.57
C LEU A 428 10.85 1.66 -18.59
N GLY A 429 10.58 1.72 -17.28
CA GLY A 429 11.52 1.36 -16.21
C GLY A 429 11.73 -0.15 -16.04
N LYS A 430 10.90 -1.01 -16.63
CA LYS A 430 11.07 -2.47 -16.62
C LYS A 430 12.15 -2.88 -17.62
N ASP A 431 13.40 -2.96 -17.17
CA ASP A 431 14.54 -3.27 -18.04
C ASP A 431 14.50 -4.70 -18.59
N GLU A 432 13.86 -5.62 -17.87
CA GLU A 432 13.65 -7.01 -18.27
C GLU A 432 12.65 -7.20 -19.44
N TRP A 433 11.85 -6.17 -19.78
CA TRP A 433 10.86 -6.24 -20.84
C TRP A 433 11.42 -5.67 -22.15
N ASP A 434 11.27 -6.40 -23.24
CA ASP A 434 11.57 -5.90 -24.57
C ASP A 434 10.51 -4.89 -25.07
N LEU A 435 10.78 -4.24 -26.20
CA LEU A 435 9.87 -3.22 -26.75
C LEU A 435 8.47 -3.77 -27.10
N PRO A 436 8.31 -4.95 -27.71
CA PRO A 436 7.01 -5.58 -27.94
C PRO A 436 6.24 -5.83 -26.64
N MET A 437 6.91 -6.35 -25.60
CA MET A 437 6.31 -6.61 -24.29
C MET A 437 5.86 -5.31 -23.62
N LYS A 438 6.73 -4.28 -23.61
CA LYS A 438 6.38 -2.96 -23.07
C LYS A 438 5.16 -2.38 -23.78
N ARG A 439 5.07 -2.54 -25.10
CA ARG A 439 3.91 -2.09 -25.88
C ARG A 439 2.63 -2.85 -25.50
N SER A 440 2.71 -4.15 -25.32
CA SER A 440 1.59 -4.98 -24.85
C SER A 440 1.12 -4.56 -23.46
N MET A 441 2.06 -4.32 -22.53
CA MET A 441 1.75 -3.91 -21.16
C MET A 441 1.11 -2.51 -21.09
N LEU A 442 1.47 -1.58 -21.98
CA LEU A 442 0.80 -0.28 -22.07
C LEU A 442 -0.67 -0.40 -22.48
N GLN A 443 -1.04 -1.43 -23.27
CA GLN A 443 -2.41 -1.70 -23.70
C GLN A 443 -3.19 -2.57 -22.72
N ALA A 444 -2.52 -3.34 -21.87
CA ALA A 444 -3.14 -4.18 -20.85
C ALA A 444 -3.62 -3.36 -19.65
N ASN A 445 -4.68 -3.82 -18.98
CA ASN A 445 -5.12 -3.26 -17.72
C ASN A 445 -4.28 -3.88 -16.58
N LEU A 446 -3.34 -3.13 -16.02
CA LEU A 446 -2.38 -3.62 -15.03
C LEU A 446 -2.87 -3.47 -13.58
N ARG A 447 -3.54 -2.35 -13.27
CA ARG A 447 -3.92 -1.95 -11.92
C ARG A 447 -5.33 -1.33 -11.88
N GLY A 448 -6.20 -1.68 -12.84
CA GLY A 448 -7.53 -1.11 -12.93
C GLY A 448 -7.59 0.31 -13.47
N GLU A 449 -6.52 0.77 -14.12
CA GLU A 449 -6.37 2.13 -14.64
C GLU A 449 -7.23 2.43 -15.86
N MET A 450 -7.77 1.42 -16.52
CA MET A 450 -8.67 1.56 -17.67
C MET A 450 -9.88 0.63 -17.56
N THR A 451 -10.96 1.01 -18.22
CA THR A 451 -12.17 0.19 -18.28
C THR A 451 -11.98 -0.97 -19.26
N VAL A 452 -12.20 -2.18 -18.77
CA VAL A 452 -12.21 -3.39 -19.59
C VAL A 452 -13.67 -3.78 -19.85
N ALA A 453 -14.03 -3.98 -21.11
CA ALA A 453 -15.36 -4.50 -21.47
C ALA A 453 -15.48 -5.94 -20.95
N THR A 454 -16.18 -6.14 -19.85
CA THR A 454 -16.56 -7.47 -19.38
C THR A 454 -17.55 -8.05 -20.38
N LYS A 455 -17.16 -9.09 -21.12
CA LYS A 455 -18.13 -9.94 -21.83
C LYS A 455 -19.06 -10.50 -20.75
N GLY A 456 -20.32 -10.06 -20.76
CA GLY A 456 -21.31 -10.47 -19.77
C GLY A 456 -21.39 -11.99 -19.69
N ALA A 457 -20.83 -12.55 -18.62
CA ALA A 457 -21.07 -13.95 -18.28
C ALA A 457 -22.56 -14.07 -17.94
N MET A 458 -23.28 -14.87 -18.68
CA MET A 458 -24.67 -15.22 -18.39
C MET A 458 -24.72 -15.79 -16.96
N ARG A 459 -25.49 -15.17 -16.10
CA ARG A 459 -25.74 -15.59 -14.72
C ARG A 459 -26.69 -16.79 -14.76
N GLU A 460 -26.15 -18.01 -14.86
CA GLU A 460 -26.97 -19.21 -15.08
C GLU A 460 -27.62 -19.82 -13.82
N LEU A 461 -27.22 -19.42 -12.61
CA LEU A 461 -27.81 -19.97 -11.38
C LEU A 461 -27.97 -18.91 -10.30
N ASP A 462 -28.96 -18.02 -10.50
CA ASP A 462 -29.29 -17.07 -9.44
C ASP A 462 -30.38 -17.66 -8.52
N ILE A 463 -29.98 -18.36 -7.46
CA ILE A 463 -30.88 -18.89 -6.42
C ILE A 463 -31.62 -17.75 -5.71
N ILE A 464 -31.02 -16.57 -5.66
CA ILE A 464 -31.53 -15.41 -4.92
C ILE A 464 -32.89 -14.93 -5.40
N PRO A 465 -33.19 -14.78 -6.71
CA PRO A 465 -34.52 -14.41 -7.16
C PRO A 465 -35.63 -15.40 -6.75
N HIS A 466 -35.31 -16.70 -6.75
CA HIS A 466 -36.25 -17.72 -6.30
C HIS A 466 -36.52 -17.63 -4.80
N LEU A 467 -35.46 -17.42 -4.02
CA LEU A 467 -35.56 -17.26 -2.57
C LEU A 467 -36.30 -15.95 -2.20
N ALA A 468 -35.98 -14.86 -2.88
CA ALA A 468 -36.66 -13.57 -2.72
C ALA A 468 -38.17 -13.70 -2.99
N LYS A 469 -38.55 -14.43 -4.05
CA LYS A 469 -39.94 -14.71 -4.35
C LYS A 469 -40.61 -15.56 -3.24
N CYS A 470 -39.96 -16.55 -2.72
CA CYS A 470 -40.47 -17.37 -1.59
C CYS A 470 -40.67 -16.53 -0.32
N LEU A 471 -39.74 -15.63 -0.04
CA LEU A 471 -39.79 -14.72 1.13
C LEU A 471 -40.64 -13.50 0.89
N ARG A 472 -41.25 -13.34 -0.31
CA ARG A 472 -42.04 -12.18 -0.73
C ARG A 472 -41.30 -10.85 -0.67
N VAL A 473 -40.00 -10.90 -0.90
CA VAL A 473 -39.11 -9.75 -0.97
C VAL A 473 -39.15 -9.21 -2.39
N SER A 474 -39.47 -7.93 -2.57
CA SER A 474 -39.66 -7.31 -3.89
C SER A 474 -38.77 -6.11 -4.18
N SER A 475 -38.16 -5.50 -3.13
CA SER A 475 -37.29 -4.36 -3.36
C SER A 475 -35.88 -4.84 -3.75
N SER A 476 -35.22 -4.11 -4.66
CA SER A 476 -33.86 -4.42 -5.09
C SER A 476 -32.85 -4.34 -3.93
N GLN A 477 -33.09 -3.49 -2.94
CA GLN A 477 -32.26 -3.35 -1.76
C GLN A 477 -32.37 -4.58 -0.84
N GLU A 478 -33.56 -5.08 -0.61
CA GLU A 478 -33.79 -6.29 0.21
C GLU A 478 -33.24 -7.55 -0.47
N VAL A 479 -33.37 -7.64 -1.81
CA VAL A 479 -32.76 -8.74 -2.59
C VAL A 479 -31.24 -8.70 -2.48
N GLN A 480 -30.61 -7.51 -2.53
CA GLN A 480 -29.19 -7.38 -2.34
C GLN A 480 -28.77 -7.76 -0.91
N LEU A 481 -29.51 -7.32 0.10
CA LEU A 481 -29.28 -7.70 1.49
C LEU A 481 -29.35 -9.21 1.69
N LEU A 482 -30.33 -9.86 1.07
CA LEU A 482 -30.48 -11.33 1.10
C LEU A 482 -29.27 -12.03 0.48
N ARG A 483 -28.76 -11.49 -0.62
CA ARG A 483 -27.55 -11.98 -1.30
C ARG A 483 -26.33 -11.87 -0.37
N ASP A 484 -26.14 -10.70 0.23
CA ASP A 484 -24.99 -10.40 1.11
C ASP A 484 -25.01 -11.23 2.41
N ILE A 485 -26.16 -11.71 2.83
CA ILE A 485 -26.31 -12.59 4.02
C ILE A 485 -26.10 -14.06 3.67
N ILE A 486 -26.61 -14.54 2.53
CA ILE A 486 -26.70 -15.99 2.23
C ILE A 486 -25.46 -16.50 1.49
N LEU A 487 -24.98 -15.75 0.47
CA LEU A 487 -23.92 -16.29 -0.39
C LEU A 487 -22.58 -16.44 0.32
N PRO A 488 -22.11 -15.54 1.22
CA PRO A 488 -20.82 -15.70 1.87
C PRO A 488 -20.72 -16.96 2.75
N PRO A 489 -21.71 -17.34 3.59
CA PRO A 489 -21.67 -18.61 4.31
C PRO A 489 -21.65 -19.83 3.38
N MET A 490 -22.37 -19.80 2.25
CA MET A 490 -22.32 -20.86 1.25
C MET A 490 -20.92 -20.97 0.64
N PHE A 491 -20.28 -19.85 0.34
CA PHE A 491 -18.92 -19.80 -0.20
C PHE A 491 -17.90 -20.34 0.81
N CYS A 492 -17.99 -19.97 2.09
CA CYS A 492 -17.17 -20.52 3.16
C CYS A 492 -17.39 -22.04 3.34
N ASN A 493 -18.64 -22.52 3.20
CA ASN A 493 -18.92 -23.95 3.28
C ASN A 493 -18.34 -24.72 2.08
N ALA A 494 -18.42 -24.18 0.87
CA ALA A 494 -17.78 -24.77 -0.31
C ALA A 494 -16.25 -24.84 -0.14
N ALA A 495 -15.64 -23.80 0.44
CA ALA A 495 -14.21 -23.79 0.79
C ALA A 495 -13.87 -24.87 1.84
N LYS A 496 -14.75 -25.09 2.82
CA LYS A 496 -14.61 -26.15 3.83
C LYS A 496 -14.67 -27.55 3.24
N THR A 497 -15.52 -27.78 2.26
CA THR A 497 -15.71 -29.08 1.60
C THR A 497 -14.81 -29.33 0.41
N ASN A 498 -13.92 -28.39 0.10
CA ASN A 498 -13.02 -28.38 -1.07
C ASN A 498 -13.78 -28.45 -2.42
N ASP A 499 -14.98 -27.84 -2.48
CA ASP A 499 -15.82 -27.80 -3.68
C ASP A 499 -15.54 -26.52 -4.49
N VAL A 500 -14.50 -26.58 -5.31
CA VAL A 500 -14.05 -25.47 -6.15
C VAL A 500 -15.09 -25.10 -7.20
N GLU A 501 -15.86 -26.06 -7.72
CA GLU A 501 -16.87 -25.79 -8.75
C GLU A 501 -18.04 -24.96 -8.16
N THR A 502 -18.52 -25.30 -6.98
CA THR A 502 -19.51 -24.47 -6.26
C THR A 502 -18.94 -23.09 -5.94
N MET A 503 -17.65 -22.98 -5.57
CA MET A 503 -17.02 -21.67 -5.34
C MET A 503 -17.00 -20.81 -6.61
N LYS A 504 -16.67 -21.39 -7.78
CA LYS A 504 -16.71 -20.70 -9.09
C LYS A 504 -18.13 -20.23 -9.42
N ALA A 505 -19.12 -21.09 -9.24
CA ALA A 505 -20.53 -20.76 -9.49
C ALA A 505 -21.03 -19.61 -8.58
N LEU A 506 -20.69 -19.65 -7.29
CA LEU A 506 -21.03 -18.59 -6.34
C LEU A 506 -20.33 -17.27 -6.67
N LYS A 507 -19.05 -17.31 -7.11
CA LYS A 507 -18.33 -16.11 -7.57
C LYS A 507 -19.01 -15.51 -8.80
N SER A 508 -19.41 -16.31 -9.79
CA SER A 508 -20.14 -15.82 -10.97
C SER A 508 -21.50 -15.24 -10.62
N SER A 509 -22.12 -15.68 -9.51
CA SER A 509 -23.36 -15.13 -8.97
C SER A 509 -23.17 -13.83 -8.16
N GLY A 510 -21.94 -13.29 -8.07
CA GLY A 510 -21.62 -12.03 -7.39
C GLY A 510 -21.51 -12.16 -5.87
N VAL A 511 -21.03 -13.30 -5.35
CA VAL A 511 -20.74 -13.44 -3.92
C VAL A 511 -19.61 -12.46 -3.51
N ASN A 512 -19.78 -11.81 -2.37
CA ASN A 512 -18.69 -11.11 -1.72
C ASN A 512 -17.77 -12.15 -1.06
N PHE A 513 -16.74 -12.60 -1.80
CA PHE A 513 -15.83 -13.68 -1.36
C PHE A 513 -14.81 -13.21 -0.30
N VAL A 514 -14.72 -11.92 0.00
CA VAL A 514 -13.92 -11.37 1.11
C VAL A 514 -14.73 -11.21 2.40
N ALA A 515 -16.04 -11.48 2.36
CA ALA A 515 -16.88 -11.45 3.54
C ALA A 515 -16.38 -12.45 4.60
N THR A 516 -16.52 -12.06 5.86
CA THR A 516 -16.08 -12.85 7.00
C THR A 516 -17.25 -13.47 7.74
N ASP A 517 -17.03 -14.62 8.36
CA ASP A 517 -17.97 -15.20 9.31
C ASP A 517 -18.01 -14.39 10.64
N TYR A 518 -18.77 -14.87 11.62
CA TYR A 518 -18.90 -14.22 12.94
C TYR A 518 -17.58 -14.22 13.74
N ASN A 519 -16.61 -15.10 13.40
CA ASN A 519 -15.27 -15.12 13.97
C ASN A 519 -14.26 -14.31 13.14
N LEU A 520 -14.71 -13.46 12.23
CA LEU A 520 -13.88 -12.70 11.28
C LEU A 520 -13.05 -13.58 10.33
N ARG A 521 -13.38 -14.87 10.15
CA ARG A 521 -12.68 -15.76 9.22
C ARG A 521 -13.20 -15.61 7.81
N THR A 522 -12.30 -15.50 6.86
CA THR A 522 -12.59 -15.55 5.41
C THR A 522 -12.64 -17.01 4.93
N ALA A 523 -13.13 -17.23 3.71
CA ALA A 523 -13.09 -18.54 3.08
C ALA A 523 -11.67 -19.16 3.04
N LEU A 524 -10.63 -18.30 2.90
CA LEU A 524 -9.23 -18.74 2.92
C LEU A 524 -8.80 -19.31 4.29
N HIS A 525 -9.23 -18.69 5.40
CA HIS A 525 -9.02 -19.25 6.74
C HIS A 525 -9.66 -20.63 6.88
N VAL A 526 -10.90 -20.76 6.37
CA VAL A 526 -11.64 -22.01 6.44
C VAL A 526 -10.97 -23.10 5.60
N ALA A 527 -10.58 -22.81 4.36
CA ALA A 527 -9.86 -23.74 3.49
C ALA A 527 -8.52 -24.16 4.11
N ALA A 528 -7.74 -23.22 4.60
CA ALA A 528 -6.43 -23.46 5.22
C ALA A 528 -6.54 -24.31 6.49
N SER A 529 -7.52 -24.05 7.36
CA SER A 529 -7.74 -24.81 8.59
C SER A 529 -8.24 -26.25 8.35
N ASN A 530 -8.73 -26.55 7.15
CA ASN A 530 -9.14 -27.91 6.76
C ASN A 530 -8.11 -28.60 5.83
N GLY A 531 -7.00 -27.94 5.48
CA GLY A 531 -5.98 -28.49 4.59
C GLY A 531 -6.42 -28.65 3.13
N ASN A 532 -7.41 -27.88 2.68
CA ASN A 532 -8.03 -27.98 1.36
C ASN A 532 -7.22 -27.22 0.29
N LEU A 533 -6.17 -27.84 -0.23
CA LEU A 533 -5.21 -27.22 -1.14
C LEU A 533 -5.87 -26.64 -2.39
N GLU A 534 -6.78 -27.33 -3.05
CA GLU A 534 -7.39 -26.85 -4.29
C GLU A 534 -8.27 -25.62 -4.05
N SER A 535 -9.00 -25.57 -2.93
CA SER A 535 -9.73 -24.38 -2.50
C SER A 535 -8.78 -23.22 -2.16
N VAL A 536 -7.65 -23.50 -1.49
CA VAL A 536 -6.61 -22.48 -1.20
C VAL A 536 -6.06 -21.90 -2.50
N LYS A 537 -5.61 -22.74 -3.43
CA LYS A 537 -5.10 -22.30 -4.74
C LYS A 537 -6.12 -21.47 -5.50
N TYR A 538 -7.37 -21.92 -5.54
CA TYR A 538 -8.43 -21.17 -6.20
C TYR A 538 -8.67 -19.81 -5.55
N LEU A 539 -8.75 -19.74 -4.21
CA LEU A 539 -8.92 -18.49 -3.47
C LEU A 539 -7.75 -17.52 -3.72
N LEU A 540 -6.53 -18.01 -3.72
CA LEU A 540 -5.35 -17.20 -4.04
C LEU A 540 -5.41 -16.67 -5.49
N SER A 541 -5.81 -17.51 -6.45
CA SER A 541 -5.93 -17.10 -7.86
C SER A 541 -7.01 -16.05 -8.13
N ILE A 542 -7.98 -15.88 -7.24
CA ILE A 542 -8.99 -14.82 -7.34
C ILE A 542 -8.63 -13.58 -6.51
N GLY A 543 -7.40 -13.53 -5.96
CA GLY A 543 -6.89 -12.38 -5.23
C GLY A 543 -7.43 -12.23 -3.81
N THR A 544 -7.66 -13.34 -3.09
CA THR A 544 -8.03 -13.29 -1.67
C THR A 544 -6.85 -12.79 -0.83
N ASN A 545 -7.11 -11.89 0.10
CA ASN A 545 -6.09 -11.32 0.97
C ASN A 545 -5.56 -12.34 1.99
N VAL A 546 -4.27 -12.65 1.91
CA VAL A 546 -3.56 -13.59 2.81
C VAL A 546 -3.27 -13.00 4.19
N HIS A 547 -3.37 -11.69 4.36
CA HIS A 547 -3.02 -10.97 5.59
C HIS A 547 -4.22 -10.72 6.52
N THR A 548 -5.44 -10.97 6.07
CA THR A 548 -6.64 -10.82 6.90
C THR A 548 -6.51 -11.65 8.16
N LYS A 549 -6.80 -11.05 9.31
CA LYS A 549 -6.78 -11.71 10.62
C LYS A 549 -8.18 -12.01 11.11
N ASP A 550 -8.36 -13.16 11.72
CA ASP A 550 -9.58 -13.54 12.42
C ASP A 550 -9.71 -12.84 13.80
N MET A 551 -10.75 -13.16 14.56
CA MET A 551 -10.96 -12.59 15.90
C MET A 551 -9.88 -12.95 16.93
N PHE A 552 -9.06 -13.98 16.65
CA PHE A 552 -7.95 -14.41 17.50
C PHE A 552 -6.61 -13.82 17.04
N GLY A 553 -6.63 -12.99 16.00
CA GLY A 553 -5.44 -12.40 15.39
C GLY A 553 -4.68 -13.35 14.47
N TYR A 554 -5.27 -14.50 14.08
CA TYR A 554 -4.65 -15.47 13.17
C TYR A 554 -5.01 -15.18 11.72
N ASN A 555 -4.02 -15.20 10.84
CA ASN A 555 -4.24 -15.23 9.39
C ASN A 555 -4.34 -16.68 8.86
N ALA A 556 -4.62 -16.81 7.57
CA ALA A 556 -4.80 -18.13 6.95
C ALA A 556 -3.53 -19.00 7.06
N LEU A 557 -2.32 -18.41 7.05
CA LEU A 557 -1.07 -19.17 7.21
C LEU A 557 -0.96 -19.81 8.60
N VAL A 558 -1.29 -19.06 9.66
CA VAL A 558 -1.32 -19.61 11.03
C VAL A 558 -2.35 -20.74 11.13
N CYS A 559 -3.51 -20.60 10.46
CA CYS A 559 -4.51 -21.66 10.41
C CYS A 559 -3.99 -22.92 9.73
N ALA A 560 -3.25 -22.79 8.62
CA ALA A 560 -2.61 -23.90 7.91
C ALA A 560 -1.54 -24.59 8.77
N VAL A 561 -0.70 -23.82 9.49
CA VAL A 561 0.32 -24.36 10.42
C VAL A 561 -0.34 -25.17 11.53
N LYS A 562 -1.39 -24.63 12.17
CA LYS A 562 -2.14 -25.35 13.22
C LYS A 562 -2.84 -26.62 12.70
N ALA A 563 -3.26 -26.61 11.44
CA ALA A 563 -3.82 -27.78 10.77
C ALA A 563 -2.76 -28.76 10.25
N LYS A 564 -1.46 -28.41 10.33
CA LYS A 564 -0.33 -29.14 9.76
C LYS A 564 -0.48 -29.43 8.25
N ALA A 565 -1.07 -28.51 7.54
CA ALA A 565 -1.35 -28.63 6.11
C ALA A 565 -0.18 -28.07 5.29
N MET A 566 0.88 -28.86 5.11
CA MET A 566 2.14 -28.44 4.50
C MET A 566 1.94 -27.80 3.13
N ASP A 567 1.19 -28.41 2.24
CA ASP A 567 0.96 -27.90 0.88
C ASP A 567 0.23 -26.55 0.88
N CYS A 568 -0.70 -26.36 1.82
CA CYS A 568 -1.39 -25.07 2.00
C CYS A 568 -0.43 -24.00 2.55
N ILE A 569 0.51 -24.38 3.44
CA ILE A 569 1.54 -23.47 3.96
C ILE A 569 2.39 -22.95 2.81
N VAL A 570 2.90 -23.84 1.95
CA VAL A 570 3.72 -23.46 0.78
C VAL A 570 2.95 -22.52 -0.14
N ALA A 571 1.74 -22.87 -0.54
CA ALA A 571 0.92 -22.06 -1.43
C ALA A 571 0.63 -20.65 -0.85
N ILE A 572 0.32 -20.55 0.45
CA ILE A 572 0.06 -19.26 1.09
C ILE A 572 1.36 -18.44 1.24
N ARG A 573 2.50 -19.07 1.46
CA ARG A 573 3.82 -18.42 1.49
C ARG A 573 4.19 -17.83 0.12
N GLU A 574 4.00 -18.57 -0.95
CA GLU A 574 4.21 -18.09 -2.33
C GLU A 574 3.37 -16.85 -2.63
N ALA A 575 2.16 -16.78 -2.09
CA ALA A 575 1.31 -15.59 -2.17
C ALA A 575 1.72 -14.45 -1.20
N GLY A 576 2.88 -14.55 -0.56
CA GLY A 576 3.39 -13.52 0.36
C GLY A 576 2.82 -13.58 1.78
N GLY A 577 2.18 -14.68 2.18
CA GLY A 577 1.73 -14.89 3.54
C GLY A 577 2.90 -14.94 4.53
N PHE A 578 2.75 -14.35 5.70
CA PHE A 578 3.73 -14.38 6.80
C PHE A 578 3.02 -14.47 8.15
N ILE A 579 3.74 -14.91 9.18
CA ILE A 579 3.23 -14.99 10.55
C ILE A 579 3.58 -13.69 11.27
N ASP A 580 2.57 -12.90 11.62
CA ASP A 580 2.72 -11.68 12.42
C ASP A 580 2.53 -12.03 13.89
N ALA A 581 3.60 -12.51 14.51
CA ALA A 581 3.67 -12.81 15.94
C ALA A 581 5.02 -12.33 16.49
N THR A 582 5.07 -12.05 17.79
CA THR A 582 6.31 -11.63 18.43
C THR A 582 7.30 -12.77 18.51
N ALA A 583 8.60 -12.48 18.44
CA ALA A 583 9.69 -13.46 18.58
C ALA A 583 9.49 -14.34 19.81
N GLN A 584 9.17 -13.74 20.96
CA GLN A 584 8.96 -14.43 22.22
C GLN A 584 7.76 -15.38 22.20
N LYS A 585 6.62 -14.97 21.57
CA LYS A 585 5.45 -15.84 21.40
C LYS A 585 5.78 -17.04 20.52
N ILE A 586 6.52 -16.80 19.43
CA ILE A 586 7.01 -17.85 18.55
C ILE A 586 7.91 -18.80 19.30
N GLY A 587 8.89 -18.28 20.09
CA GLY A 587 9.77 -19.11 20.92
C GLY A 587 9.04 -20.00 21.88
N VAL A 588 7.99 -19.49 22.56
CA VAL A 588 7.12 -20.29 23.45
C VAL A 588 6.37 -21.38 22.65
N GLU A 589 5.82 -21.07 21.48
CA GLU A 589 5.10 -22.06 20.65
C GLU A 589 6.05 -23.14 20.14
N LEU A 590 7.29 -22.80 19.76
CA LEU A 590 8.32 -23.77 19.37
C LEU A 590 8.73 -24.67 20.55
N CYS A 591 8.98 -24.10 21.73
CA CYS A 591 9.29 -24.85 22.95
C CYS A 591 8.15 -25.80 23.34
N LEU A 592 6.89 -25.36 23.18
CA LEU A 592 5.70 -26.20 23.43
C LEU A 592 5.60 -27.35 22.42
N ALA A 593 5.86 -27.11 21.14
CA ALA A 593 5.89 -28.16 20.10
C ALA A 593 6.95 -29.23 20.43
N VAL A 594 8.13 -28.82 20.89
CA VAL A 594 9.17 -29.73 21.37
C VAL A 594 8.69 -30.53 22.59
N TYR A 595 8.06 -29.88 23.57
CA TYR A 595 7.51 -30.55 24.76
C TYR A 595 6.50 -31.61 24.38
N GLN A 596 5.61 -31.31 23.44
CA GLN A 596 4.59 -32.22 22.92
C GLN A 596 5.17 -33.34 22.00
N ASN A 597 6.45 -33.28 21.66
CA ASN A 597 7.11 -34.16 20.71
C ASN A 597 6.50 -34.10 19.31
N ASP A 598 6.08 -32.89 18.89
CA ASP A 598 5.36 -32.65 17.63
C ASP A 598 6.33 -32.18 16.52
N MET A 599 6.99 -33.15 15.88
CA MET A 599 7.94 -32.91 14.79
C MET A 599 7.26 -32.27 13.58
N ASP A 600 6.03 -32.67 13.27
CA ASP A 600 5.30 -32.14 12.11
C ASP A 600 4.97 -30.65 12.30
N LEU A 601 4.59 -30.26 13.52
CA LEU A 601 4.34 -28.84 13.83
C LEU A 601 5.63 -28.02 13.74
N LEU A 602 6.78 -28.55 14.15
CA LEU A 602 8.10 -27.88 13.99
C LEU A 602 8.42 -27.69 12.50
N LYS A 603 8.24 -28.72 11.68
CA LYS A 603 8.45 -28.64 10.23
C LYS A 603 7.50 -27.62 9.58
N CYS A 604 6.22 -27.61 9.97
CA CYS A 604 5.25 -26.64 9.47
C CYS A 604 5.60 -25.20 9.85
N ASN A 605 6.08 -24.97 11.08
CA ASN A 605 6.55 -23.64 11.49
C ASN A 605 7.76 -23.19 10.65
N HIS A 606 8.71 -24.09 10.43
CA HIS A 606 9.89 -23.80 9.59
C HIS A 606 9.47 -23.49 8.14
N ALA A 607 8.60 -24.30 7.53
CA ALA A 607 8.06 -24.05 6.19
C ALA A 607 7.26 -22.75 6.09
N ALA A 608 6.60 -22.33 7.19
CA ALA A 608 5.92 -21.04 7.27
C ALA A 608 6.90 -19.85 7.36
N GLY A 609 8.21 -20.09 7.37
CA GLY A 609 9.26 -19.05 7.41
C GLY A 609 9.57 -18.53 8.80
N ILE A 610 9.24 -19.31 9.84
CA ILE A 610 9.61 -18.98 11.22
C ILE A 610 11.08 -19.30 11.44
N HIS A 611 11.80 -18.35 12.03
CA HIS A 611 13.16 -18.59 12.51
C HIS A 611 13.13 -19.52 13.74
N MET A 612 13.69 -20.72 13.60
CA MET A 612 13.60 -21.77 14.62
C MET A 612 14.38 -21.46 15.90
N GLY A 613 15.27 -20.45 15.89
CA GLY A 613 16.06 -19.98 17.03
C GLY A 613 15.37 -18.96 17.92
N GLU A 614 14.08 -18.65 17.70
CA GLU A 614 13.33 -17.73 18.56
C GLU A 614 13.25 -18.24 20.00
N LYS A 615 13.28 -17.30 20.96
CA LYS A 615 13.47 -17.57 22.39
C LYS A 615 12.16 -17.38 23.17
N ASP A 616 11.98 -18.21 24.20
CA ASP A 616 10.89 -18.07 25.18
C ASP A 616 11.19 -16.94 26.22
N TYR A 617 10.38 -16.87 27.27
CA TYR A 617 10.49 -15.84 28.33
C TYR A 617 11.77 -15.94 29.17
N ASP A 618 12.43 -17.13 29.21
CA ASP A 618 13.67 -17.37 29.91
C ASP A 618 14.87 -17.37 28.95
N ASN A 619 14.71 -16.78 27.76
CA ASN A 619 15.69 -16.80 26.65
C ASN A 619 16.11 -18.21 26.21
N ARG A 620 15.30 -19.24 26.46
CA ARG A 620 15.54 -20.60 25.99
C ARG A 620 15.06 -20.76 24.56
N THR A 621 15.84 -21.41 23.73
CA THR A 621 15.45 -21.87 22.40
C THR A 621 14.79 -23.24 22.48
N ALA A 622 14.10 -23.63 21.40
CA ALA A 622 13.55 -24.98 21.25
C ALA A 622 14.62 -26.07 21.47
N LEU A 623 15.91 -25.81 21.14
CA LEU A 623 17.02 -26.72 21.34
C LEU A 623 17.30 -26.98 22.83
N HIS A 624 17.23 -25.96 23.70
CA HIS A 624 17.36 -26.14 25.15
C HIS A 624 16.31 -27.12 25.68
N VAL A 625 15.07 -26.95 25.25
CA VAL A 625 13.94 -27.81 25.67
C VAL A 625 14.11 -29.24 25.12
N ALA A 626 14.52 -29.37 23.84
CA ALA A 626 14.73 -30.68 23.22
C ALA A 626 15.81 -31.50 23.92
N VAL A 627 16.93 -30.87 24.30
CA VAL A 627 18.02 -31.52 25.06
C VAL A 627 17.54 -31.88 26.47
N SER A 628 16.87 -30.95 27.16
CA SER A 628 16.35 -31.21 28.51
C SER A 628 15.36 -32.37 28.58
N LEU A 629 14.60 -32.62 27.50
CA LEU A 629 13.65 -33.72 27.38
C LEU A 629 14.23 -34.97 26.74
N ASN A 630 15.54 -34.95 26.39
CA ASN A 630 16.22 -36.05 25.73
C ASN A 630 15.52 -36.53 24.45
N LYS A 631 15.30 -35.61 23.49
CA LYS A 631 14.62 -35.83 22.20
C LYS A 631 15.62 -35.81 21.04
N PRO A 632 16.36 -36.92 20.75
CA PRO A 632 17.47 -36.90 19.79
C PRO A 632 17.05 -36.56 18.37
N GLU A 633 15.88 -36.98 17.89
CA GLU A 633 15.38 -36.70 16.55
C GLU A 633 15.09 -35.17 16.39
N ILE A 634 14.47 -34.58 17.39
CA ILE A 634 14.19 -33.12 17.39
C ILE A 634 15.49 -32.33 17.50
N VAL A 635 16.43 -32.76 18.35
CA VAL A 635 17.75 -32.14 18.46
C VAL A 635 18.46 -32.14 17.10
N ALA A 636 18.50 -33.31 16.42
CA ALA A 636 19.09 -33.43 15.09
C ALA A 636 18.44 -32.47 14.08
N TYR A 637 17.11 -32.39 14.06
CA TYR A 637 16.35 -31.49 13.18
C TYR A 637 16.65 -30.01 13.49
N LEU A 638 16.62 -29.59 14.75
CA LEU A 638 16.89 -28.21 15.13
C LEU A 638 18.34 -27.78 14.81
N LEU A 639 19.29 -28.70 14.95
CA LEU A 639 20.66 -28.44 14.49
C LEU A 639 20.72 -28.26 12.97
N GLN A 640 19.98 -29.08 12.18
CA GLN A 640 19.85 -28.91 10.73
C GLN A 640 19.23 -27.54 10.36
N CYS A 641 18.35 -27.01 11.19
CA CYS A 641 17.80 -25.66 11.05
C CYS A 641 18.80 -24.54 11.45
N GLY A 642 20.04 -24.90 11.84
CA GLY A 642 21.11 -23.95 12.13
C GLY A 642 21.13 -23.39 13.55
N LEU A 643 20.47 -24.01 14.52
CA LEU A 643 20.51 -23.56 15.92
C LEU A 643 21.88 -23.81 16.54
N ASP A 644 22.40 -22.80 17.29
CA ASP A 644 23.68 -22.89 18.00
C ASP A 644 23.51 -23.67 19.32
N PRO A 645 24.19 -24.78 19.52
CA PRO A 645 24.19 -25.53 20.78
C PRO A 645 24.89 -24.81 21.94
N ASN A 646 25.55 -23.69 21.68
CA ASN A 646 26.25 -22.87 22.71
C ASN A 646 25.45 -21.61 23.09
N GLU A 647 24.26 -21.40 22.56
CA GLU A 647 23.37 -20.30 22.91
C GLU A 647 23.03 -20.36 24.41
N LYS A 648 23.07 -19.24 25.11
CA LYS A 648 22.82 -19.16 26.56
C LYS A 648 21.40 -18.71 26.85
N ASP A 649 20.77 -19.38 27.81
CA ASP A 649 19.53 -18.90 28.45
C ASP A 649 19.83 -17.85 29.53
N ASP A 650 18.80 -17.32 30.21
CA ASP A 650 18.94 -16.32 31.29
C ASP A 650 19.68 -16.87 32.52
N PHE A 651 19.77 -18.17 32.67
CA PHE A 651 20.49 -18.83 33.75
C PHE A 651 21.93 -19.12 33.37
N GLY A 652 22.39 -18.71 32.18
CA GLY A 652 23.73 -18.97 31.62
C GLY A 652 23.92 -20.41 31.17
N MET A 653 22.87 -21.23 31.13
CA MET A 653 22.91 -22.61 30.66
C MET A 653 22.86 -22.66 29.14
N THR A 654 23.62 -23.60 28.56
CA THR A 654 23.61 -23.87 27.12
C THR A 654 23.05 -25.28 26.87
N PRO A 655 22.45 -25.55 25.67
CA PRO A 655 22.00 -26.90 25.31
C PRO A 655 23.08 -27.97 25.53
N ILE A 656 24.31 -27.70 25.07
CA ILE A 656 25.44 -28.63 25.28
C ILE A 656 25.84 -28.77 26.75
N GLY A 657 25.74 -27.67 27.52
CA GLY A 657 25.98 -27.67 28.97
C GLY A 657 24.95 -28.52 29.72
N GLU A 658 23.69 -28.45 29.32
CA GLU A 658 22.60 -29.25 29.88
C GLU A 658 22.81 -30.75 29.57
N ALA A 659 23.19 -31.08 28.32
CA ALA A 659 23.50 -32.47 27.95
C ALA A 659 24.65 -33.05 28.83
N LYS A 660 25.74 -32.28 29.07
CA LYS A 660 26.83 -32.64 29.94
C LYS A 660 26.36 -32.85 31.38
N ARG A 661 25.58 -31.89 31.92
CA ARG A 661 25.05 -31.95 33.29
C ARG A 661 24.22 -33.21 33.53
N ARG A 662 23.44 -33.64 32.55
CA ARG A 662 22.58 -34.81 32.60
C ARG A 662 23.27 -36.12 32.14
N ASN A 663 24.51 -36.06 31.73
CA ASN A 663 25.28 -37.20 31.21
C ASN A 663 24.68 -37.85 29.96
N LEU A 664 24.08 -37.00 29.06
CA LEU A 664 23.45 -37.43 27.78
C LEU A 664 24.54 -37.45 26.68
N LYS A 665 25.42 -38.45 26.72
CA LYS A 665 26.62 -38.57 25.85
C LYS A 665 26.26 -38.60 24.36
N ASP A 666 25.18 -39.22 23.97
CA ASP A 666 24.76 -39.32 22.57
C ASP A 666 24.38 -37.93 22.01
N LEU A 667 23.64 -37.14 22.78
CA LEU A 667 23.26 -35.79 22.42
C LEU A 667 24.46 -34.82 22.43
N GLU A 668 25.38 -34.98 23.42
CA GLU A 668 26.62 -34.23 23.48
C GLU A 668 27.45 -34.48 22.22
N THR A 669 27.65 -35.74 21.84
CA THR A 669 28.38 -36.11 20.63
C THR A 669 27.72 -35.57 19.39
N LEU A 670 26.37 -35.67 19.27
CA LEU A 670 25.59 -35.14 18.15
C LEU A 670 25.84 -33.63 18.00
N MET A 671 25.72 -32.85 19.08
CA MET A 671 25.91 -31.41 19.07
C MET A 671 27.37 -30.99 18.81
N MET A 672 28.35 -31.76 19.28
CA MET A 672 29.77 -31.47 19.04
C MET A 672 30.22 -31.80 17.62
N THR A 673 29.66 -32.84 17.01
CA THR A 673 30.02 -33.28 15.66
C THR A 673 29.28 -32.51 14.57
N TYR A 674 28.23 -31.81 14.92
CA TYR A 674 27.47 -31.02 13.98
C TYR A 674 28.29 -29.78 13.55
N LYS A 675 28.62 -29.73 12.26
CA LYS A 675 29.20 -28.54 11.63
C LYS A 675 28.06 -27.81 10.93
N PRO A 676 27.81 -26.54 11.24
CA PRO A 676 26.83 -25.75 10.47
C PRO A 676 27.24 -25.80 8.99
N VAL A 677 26.32 -26.17 8.13
CA VAL A 677 26.50 -25.95 6.69
C VAL A 677 26.39 -24.45 6.50
N GLU A 678 27.45 -23.80 6.03
CA GLU A 678 27.36 -22.39 5.62
C GLU A 678 26.35 -22.27 4.51
N LEU A 679 25.15 -21.83 4.86
CA LEU A 679 24.12 -21.50 3.89
C LEU A 679 24.56 -20.23 3.16
N GLN A 680 24.93 -20.37 1.90
CA GLN A 680 25.03 -19.23 0.99
C GLN A 680 23.65 -18.57 0.91
N ASN A 681 23.61 -17.29 1.22
CA ASN A 681 22.39 -16.47 1.24
C ASN A 681 21.55 -16.68 -0.03
N GLY A 682 20.34 -17.21 0.12
CA GLY A 682 19.27 -17.04 -0.88
C GLY A 682 18.63 -18.29 -1.48
N GLU A 683 18.93 -19.51 -1.06
CA GLU A 683 18.27 -20.69 -1.60
C GLU A 683 17.12 -21.19 -0.69
N VAL A 684 15.90 -21.12 -1.24
CA VAL A 684 14.74 -21.79 -0.69
C VAL A 684 14.93 -23.29 -0.88
N PHE A 685 14.92 -24.07 0.20
CA PHE A 685 14.96 -25.52 0.12
C PHE A 685 13.79 -26.04 -0.68
N HIS A 686 14.03 -26.54 -1.89
CA HIS A 686 13.20 -27.56 -2.51
C HIS A 686 13.56 -28.89 -1.86
N MET A 687 12.65 -29.44 -1.07
CA MET A 687 12.74 -30.84 -0.68
C MET A 687 12.28 -31.68 -1.87
N ASP A 688 13.17 -32.49 -2.41
CA ASP A 688 12.83 -33.63 -3.27
C ASP A 688 12.06 -34.69 -2.47
#